data_f845e12b9bc0210c8a714aab570a6eef
#
_entry.id   f845e12b9bc0210c8a714aab570a6eef
#
_cell.length_a   1.000
_cell.length_b   1.000
_cell.length_c   1.000
_cell.angle_alpha   90.00
_cell.angle_beta   90.00
_cell.angle_gamma   90.00
#
_symmetry.space_group_name_H-M   'P 1'
#
loop_
_entity.id
_entity.type
_entity.pdbx_description
1 polymer ?
#
loop_
_entity_poly.entity_id
_entity_poly.type
_entity_poly.pdbx_seq_one_letter_code
_entity_poly.pdbx_strand_id
1 'polypeptide(L)'
;MAWTLQLLNDDTTLNLNDGSAYSARQGFLAPPPPTRMARGGANLFRHGSDIRERVFGNRVVGVVLRIHGTSQDNLISNINALNGLLERGAEYTTSGLGSQLKLRRKWENATNQVDFHVLSGTLSLGDEFSPVHSQNTTFATATLSLICEPFAYGAEETIENYVLDPGFEVAGTALADWTESKTATGTTARDTSVKKDGNASLKLVMTDSGGSGQVIERNQRLADVDAAEVWSFQCWVRVDELTNCKVVMELDFSHGTDVEVATTTVNASSFVKLTANNNTVPGSTTHVDLRIRLEATAADATGVVYVDNVIAVLASAVPVAWASSRSIANHYDDAAQAHTNYIDIHDVPGDIPAMLQVRIAEAQSHDEFWAGARHGSRQYEDLWFEGADGTANVIETMSNLDENEATDVVNSAYSGGTARHSELEISGSVANMDSVETWFRHDFTMAAPVPRGQFRVLVGAWASNGTADSSTRTLNADDFLFGVGFTYGGFSLIGNNDPVTTSFVGLPTQSLGASTTATRNILDLGTVTIPPISTPDNQTEASFVLHIFETFDNVSMTSSNDGQEWKWWLDFVFLMPVDFGANYVSKTSAADVILLDSMSDTKGLYLLDASNVVQSFPSNQLGRSPEAHPAGTRVYVLAHVTSSDYAIGDTYTVSVTYRPRFLHVMGA
;
A
#
# COMPACT_ATOMS: atom_id res chain seq x y z
N MET A 1 32.62 -22.71 3.94
CA MET A 1 31.37 -21.94 4.09
C MET A 1 30.84 -22.20 5.49
N ALA A 2 30.91 -21.19 6.32
CA ALA A 2 30.34 -21.28 7.67
C ALA A 2 28.83 -20.99 7.54
N TRP A 3 28.01 -21.90 7.93
CA TRP A 3 26.56 -21.73 8.06
C TRP A 3 26.18 -22.03 9.51
N THR A 4 25.15 -21.34 10.00
CA THR A 4 24.60 -21.57 11.34
C THR A 4 23.16 -22.08 11.23
N LEU A 5 22.83 -23.03 12.10
CA LEU A 5 21.47 -23.54 12.28
C LEU A 5 21.09 -23.38 13.74
N GLN A 6 20.01 -22.69 14.01
CA GLN A 6 19.56 -22.37 15.35
C GLN A 6 18.11 -22.78 15.54
N LEU A 7 17.78 -23.36 16.66
CA LEU A 7 16.40 -23.52 17.12
C LEU A 7 16.19 -22.51 18.24
N LEU A 8 15.22 -21.60 18.08
CA LEU A 8 15.07 -20.46 18.99
C LEU A 8 13.60 -20.07 19.18
N ASN A 9 13.35 -19.51 20.33
CA ASN A 9 12.20 -18.69 20.64
C ASN A 9 12.70 -17.37 21.25
N ASP A 10 11.80 -16.50 21.74
CA ASP A 10 12.21 -15.20 22.26
C ASP A 10 13.13 -15.28 23.49
N ASP A 11 13.00 -16.37 24.28
CA ASP A 11 13.76 -16.54 25.55
C ASP A 11 15.05 -17.37 25.40
N THR A 12 15.09 -18.24 24.40
CA THR A 12 16.15 -19.28 24.34
C THR A 12 16.63 -19.48 22.90
N THR A 13 17.94 -19.55 22.72
CA THR A 13 18.57 -19.92 21.44
C THR A 13 19.47 -21.11 21.62
N LEU A 14 19.20 -22.20 20.89
CA LEU A 14 20.10 -23.37 20.80
C LEU A 14 20.78 -23.37 19.42
N ASN A 15 22.08 -23.31 19.41
CA ASN A 15 22.86 -23.43 18.18
C ASN A 15 23.07 -24.91 17.83
N LEU A 16 22.38 -25.40 16.81
CA LEU A 16 22.40 -26.80 16.41
C LEU A 16 23.65 -27.21 15.61
N ASN A 17 24.53 -26.26 15.33
CA ASN A 17 25.72 -26.47 14.49
C ASN A 17 26.96 -25.76 15.03
N ASP A 18 27.12 -25.67 16.35
CA ASP A 18 28.28 -25.04 16.99
C ASP A 18 29.48 -26.00 17.20
N GLY A 19 29.24 -27.30 17.05
CA GLY A 19 30.23 -28.34 17.25
C GLY A 19 30.53 -28.65 18.72
N SER A 20 29.92 -27.92 19.66
CA SER A 20 30.11 -28.14 21.11
C SER A 20 28.99 -29.02 21.70
N ALA A 21 27.80 -28.47 21.87
CA ALA A 21 26.65 -29.24 22.38
C ALA A 21 25.92 -29.99 21.26
N TYR A 22 25.87 -29.38 20.05
CA TYR A 22 25.16 -29.95 18.92
C TYR A 22 25.98 -29.83 17.62
N SER A 23 25.87 -30.85 16.77
CA SER A 23 26.47 -30.86 15.45
C SER A 23 25.45 -31.37 14.44
N ALA A 24 24.93 -30.49 13.60
CA ALA A 24 24.10 -30.88 12.48
C ALA A 24 24.97 -31.52 11.38
N ARG A 25 24.58 -32.71 10.87
CA ARG A 25 25.31 -33.37 9.79
C ARG A 25 25.06 -32.63 8.47
N GLN A 26 26.06 -32.66 7.59
CA GLN A 26 25.93 -32.21 6.20
C GLN A 26 24.80 -33.02 5.52
N GLY A 27 23.73 -32.35 5.13
CA GLY A 27 22.56 -32.94 4.53
C GLY A 27 21.33 -32.04 4.65
N PHE A 28 21.38 -31.07 5.56
CA PHE A 28 20.38 -30.02 5.68
C PHE A 28 20.71 -28.88 4.70
N LEU A 29 20.75 -29.20 3.39
CA LEU A 29 21.09 -28.18 2.40
C LEU A 29 19.87 -27.38 1.93
N ALA A 30 18.70 -28.00 1.87
CA ALA A 30 17.44 -27.34 1.55
C ALA A 30 16.27 -28.15 2.11
N PRO A 31 15.42 -27.59 2.96
CA PRO A 31 14.17 -28.23 3.30
C PRO A 31 13.31 -28.36 2.03
N PRO A 32 12.53 -29.44 1.92
CA PRO A 32 11.66 -29.64 0.77
C PRO A 32 10.68 -28.46 0.64
N PRO A 33 10.29 -28.09 -0.57
CA PRO A 33 9.25 -27.09 -0.76
C PRO A 33 7.94 -27.57 -0.12
N PRO A 34 7.03 -26.67 0.27
CA PRO A 34 5.74 -27.05 0.81
C PRO A 34 4.92 -27.80 -0.21
N THR A 35 4.09 -28.73 0.25
CA THR A 35 3.17 -29.46 -0.62
C THR A 35 2.14 -28.48 -1.21
N ARG A 36 2.03 -28.45 -2.54
CA ARG A 36 0.98 -27.69 -3.21
C ARG A 36 -0.29 -28.53 -3.28
N MET A 37 -1.36 -28.02 -2.71
CA MET A 37 -2.68 -28.62 -2.84
C MET A 37 -3.53 -27.73 -3.73
N ALA A 38 -4.12 -28.30 -4.77
CA ALA A 38 -5.07 -27.60 -5.62
C ALA A 38 -6.47 -28.11 -5.26
N ARG A 39 -7.35 -27.20 -4.87
CA ARG A 39 -8.77 -27.48 -4.75
C ARG A 39 -9.46 -27.04 -6.04
N GLY A 40 -10.04 -27.97 -6.74
CA GLY A 40 -10.78 -27.72 -7.98
C GLY A 40 -11.97 -28.64 -8.09
N GLY A 41 -12.93 -28.27 -8.92
CA GLY A 41 -14.09 -29.08 -9.25
C GLY A 41 -14.16 -29.32 -10.75
N ALA A 42 -14.81 -30.43 -11.15
CA ALA A 42 -15.12 -30.65 -12.56
C ALA A 42 -16.01 -29.51 -13.06
N ASN A 43 -15.62 -28.91 -14.17
CA ASN A 43 -16.46 -27.91 -14.82
C ASN A 43 -17.45 -28.64 -15.76
N LEU A 44 -18.73 -28.47 -15.52
CA LEU A 44 -19.80 -29.10 -16.32
C LEU A 44 -19.82 -28.62 -17.78
N PHE A 45 -19.18 -27.48 -18.08
CA PHE A 45 -19.22 -26.85 -19.42
C PHE A 45 -17.88 -26.81 -20.14
N ARG A 46 -16.79 -27.33 -19.53
CA ARG A 46 -15.45 -27.40 -20.11
C ARG A 46 -14.80 -28.73 -19.79
N HIS A 47 -14.02 -29.24 -20.75
CA HIS A 47 -13.16 -30.40 -20.48
C HIS A 47 -12.04 -30.00 -19.53
N GLY A 48 -11.98 -30.64 -18.35
CA GLY A 48 -10.99 -30.39 -17.31
C GLY A 48 -11.60 -29.99 -15.98
N SER A 49 -10.73 -29.64 -15.03
CA SER A 49 -11.10 -29.13 -13.72
C SER A 49 -10.63 -27.69 -13.57
N ASP A 50 -11.50 -26.83 -13.06
CA ASP A 50 -11.10 -25.49 -12.66
C ASP A 50 -10.36 -25.56 -11.31
N ILE A 51 -9.15 -25.03 -11.28
CA ILE A 51 -8.41 -24.86 -10.03
C ILE A 51 -8.90 -23.55 -9.39
N ARG A 52 -9.74 -23.67 -8.37
CA ARG A 52 -10.33 -22.51 -7.67
C ARG A 52 -9.44 -21.98 -6.56
N GLU A 53 -8.59 -22.82 -5.99
CA GLU A 53 -7.77 -22.47 -4.86
C GLU A 53 -6.43 -23.22 -4.90
N ARG A 54 -5.35 -22.49 -4.62
CA ARG A 54 -4.02 -23.07 -4.41
C ARG A 54 -3.66 -22.89 -2.95
N VAL A 55 -3.54 -23.97 -2.22
CA VAL A 55 -3.15 -23.99 -0.81
C VAL A 55 -1.81 -24.68 -0.68
N PHE A 56 -0.97 -24.15 0.19
CA PHE A 56 0.29 -24.79 0.57
C PHE A 56 0.10 -25.53 1.90
N GLY A 57 0.47 -26.79 1.92
CA GLY A 57 0.50 -27.59 3.15
C GLY A 57 1.76 -27.31 3.96
N ASN A 58 1.74 -27.74 5.22
CA ASN A 58 2.88 -27.61 6.12
C ASN A 58 4.11 -28.32 5.54
N ARG A 59 5.27 -27.81 5.91
CA ARG A 59 6.57 -28.32 5.51
C ARG A 59 7.15 -29.21 6.61
N VAL A 60 7.66 -30.36 6.25
CA VAL A 60 8.41 -31.21 7.19
C VAL A 60 9.90 -31.00 6.96
N VAL A 61 10.59 -30.61 8.03
CA VAL A 61 12.04 -30.35 8.04
C VAL A 61 12.72 -31.38 8.93
N GLY A 62 13.57 -32.21 8.35
CA GLY A 62 14.37 -33.20 9.06
C GLY A 62 15.81 -32.72 9.29
N VAL A 63 16.31 -32.79 10.51
CA VAL A 63 17.69 -32.45 10.85
C VAL A 63 18.32 -33.64 11.57
N VAL A 64 19.39 -34.19 11.00
CA VAL A 64 20.20 -35.23 11.71
C VAL A 64 21.23 -34.51 12.55
N LEU A 65 21.17 -34.77 13.87
CA LEU A 65 22.03 -34.15 14.87
C LEU A 65 22.92 -35.18 15.52
N ARG A 66 24.10 -34.75 15.92
CA ARG A 66 24.90 -35.38 16.96
C ARG A 66 24.88 -34.47 18.18
N ILE A 67 24.38 -34.98 19.30
CA ILE A 67 24.32 -34.26 20.56
C ILE A 67 25.54 -34.71 21.38
N HIS A 68 26.27 -33.74 21.88
CA HIS A 68 27.50 -33.98 22.65
C HIS A 68 27.31 -33.56 24.10
N GLY A 69 28.07 -34.21 25.00
CA GLY A 69 28.20 -33.80 26.38
C GLY A 69 29.63 -33.97 26.85
N THR A 70 30.09 -33.19 27.80
CA THR A 70 31.39 -33.36 28.50
C THR A 70 31.33 -34.50 29.50
N SER A 71 30.12 -34.89 29.91
CA SER A 71 29.78 -36.03 30.75
C SER A 71 28.43 -36.59 30.34
N GLN A 72 28.02 -37.73 30.88
CA GLN A 72 26.70 -38.29 30.64
C GLN A 72 25.57 -37.36 31.14
N ASP A 73 25.75 -36.75 32.32
CA ASP A 73 24.77 -35.80 32.87
C ASP A 73 24.64 -34.56 31.98
N ASN A 74 25.75 -34.09 31.43
CA ASN A 74 25.72 -32.96 30.49
C ASN A 74 25.07 -33.34 29.17
N LEU A 75 25.28 -34.56 28.66
CA LEU A 75 24.58 -35.06 27.49
C LEU A 75 23.06 -35.12 27.72
N ILE A 76 22.62 -35.65 28.86
CA ILE A 76 21.19 -35.69 29.24
C ILE A 76 20.61 -34.26 29.35
N SER A 77 21.38 -33.35 29.95
CA SER A 77 20.97 -31.94 30.05
C SER A 77 20.75 -31.30 28.67
N ASN A 78 21.66 -31.55 27.71
CA ASN A 78 21.52 -31.04 26.34
C ASN A 78 20.31 -31.64 25.61
N ILE A 79 20.05 -32.94 25.78
CA ILE A 79 18.85 -33.60 25.24
C ILE A 79 17.58 -32.98 25.84
N ASN A 80 17.55 -32.78 27.16
CA ASN A 80 16.40 -32.18 27.84
C ASN A 80 16.17 -30.70 27.45
N ALA A 81 17.25 -29.95 27.23
CA ALA A 81 17.14 -28.56 26.74
C ALA A 81 16.47 -28.49 25.37
N LEU A 82 16.84 -29.40 24.46
CA LEU A 82 16.23 -29.48 23.14
C LEU A 82 14.75 -29.91 23.21
N ASN A 83 14.45 -30.97 23.98
CA ASN A 83 13.05 -31.40 24.18
C ASN A 83 12.20 -30.32 24.85
N GLY A 84 12.71 -29.65 25.88
CA GLY A 84 11.99 -28.57 26.56
C GLY A 84 11.69 -27.38 25.65
N LEU A 85 12.54 -27.11 24.67
CA LEU A 85 12.27 -26.06 23.67
C LEU A 85 11.21 -26.50 22.66
N LEU A 86 11.19 -27.77 22.26
CA LEU A 86 10.16 -28.34 21.39
C LEU A 86 8.78 -28.34 22.05
N GLU A 87 8.71 -28.72 23.33
CA GLU A 87 7.43 -28.69 24.09
C GLU A 87 6.89 -27.29 24.24
N ARG A 88 7.72 -26.30 24.56
CA ARG A 88 7.29 -24.89 24.63
C ARG A 88 6.78 -24.37 23.28
N GLY A 89 7.40 -24.78 22.17
CA GLY A 89 6.93 -24.46 20.84
C GLY A 89 5.57 -25.09 20.50
N ALA A 90 5.36 -26.34 20.92
CA ALA A 90 4.08 -27.01 20.76
C ALA A 90 2.97 -26.37 21.63
N GLU A 91 3.32 -25.94 22.85
CA GLU A 91 2.41 -25.20 23.73
C GLU A 91 1.97 -23.88 23.11
N TYR A 92 2.89 -23.09 22.55
CA TYR A 92 2.55 -21.87 21.83
C TYR A 92 1.55 -22.14 20.69
N THR A 93 1.80 -23.15 19.86
CA THR A 93 0.94 -23.48 18.72
C THR A 93 -0.47 -23.91 19.15
N THR A 94 -0.62 -24.53 20.32
CA THR A 94 -1.91 -25.07 20.79
C THR A 94 -2.70 -24.11 21.68
N SER A 95 -2.01 -23.27 22.45
CA SER A 95 -2.63 -22.41 23.47
C SER A 95 -2.37 -20.91 23.26
N GLY A 96 -1.46 -20.55 22.38
CA GLY A 96 -0.98 -19.17 22.21
C GLY A 96 -0.13 -18.65 23.37
N LEU A 97 0.24 -19.52 24.33
CA LEU A 97 1.07 -19.15 25.48
C LEU A 97 2.57 -19.30 25.17
N GLY A 98 3.35 -18.32 25.57
CA GLY A 98 4.79 -18.29 25.31
C GLY A 98 5.14 -17.62 23.99
N SER A 99 6.19 -18.08 23.33
CA SER A 99 6.67 -17.51 22.07
C SER A 99 6.89 -18.58 21.00
N GLN A 100 6.71 -18.15 19.74
CA GLN A 100 6.81 -19.03 18.59
C GLN A 100 8.20 -19.64 18.44
N LEU A 101 8.24 -20.94 18.25
CA LEU A 101 9.47 -21.66 17.96
C LEU A 101 9.86 -21.45 16.49
N LYS A 102 11.14 -21.11 16.25
CA LYS A 102 11.69 -20.85 14.91
C LYS A 102 12.93 -21.72 14.70
N LEU A 103 13.03 -22.32 13.51
CA LEU A 103 14.27 -22.90 13.03
C LEU A 103 14.93 -21.87 12.12
N ARG A 104 16.02 -21.25 12.57
CA ARG A 104 16.76 -20.22 11.83
C ARG A 104 17.95 -20.81 11.12
N ARG A 105 18.09 -20.50 9.86
CA ARG A 105 19.27 -20.77 9.08
C ARG A 105 19.92 -19.46 8.64
N LYS A 106 21.20 -19.31 8.94
CA LYS A 106 22.04 -18.19 8.46
C LYS A 106 23.13 -18.74 7.56
N TRP A 107 23.38 -18.06 6.45
CA TRP A 107 24.57 -18.28 5.63
C TRP A 107 25.73 -17.45 6.17
N GLU A 108 26.89 -17.58 5.52
CA GLU A 108 28.13 -16.91 5.92
C GLU A 108 27.99 -15.40 6.08
N ASN A 109 27.07 -14.81 5.34
CA ASN A 109 26.71 -13.41 5.46
C ASN A 109 25.50 -13.25 6.41
N ALA A 110 25.67 -12.45 7.46
CA ALA A 110 24.64 -12.29 8.51
C ALA A 110 23.31 -11.70 8.01
N THR A 111 23.33 -11.06 6.83
CA THR A 111 22.15 -10.52 6.18
C THR A 111 21.26 -11.58 5.55
N ASN A 112 21.82 -12.75 5.19
CA ASN A 112 21.07 -13.82 4.54
C ASN A 112 20.63 -14.86 5.60
N GLN A 113 19.50 -14.60 6.25
CA GLN A 113 18.88 -15.54 7.18
C GLN A 113 17.45 -15.83 6.78
N VAL A 114 16.99 -17.04 7.07
CA VAL A 114 15.58 -17.43 6.97
C VAL A 114 15.14 -18.16 8.21
N ASP A 115 13.91 -17.91 8.62
CA ASP A 115 13.24 -18.53 9.74
C ASP A 115 12.12 -19.43 9.23
N PHE A 116 12.07 -20.66 9.75
CA PHE A 116 10.92 -21.55 9.58
C PHE A 116 10.14 -21.54 10.88
N HIS A 117 8.90 -21.13 10.85
CA HIS A 117 8.02 -21.17 12.00
C HIS A 117 7.63 -22.61 12.30
N VAL A 118 8.01 -23.13 13.46
CA VAL A 118 7.80 -24.52 13.86
C VAL A 118 6.47 -24.65 14.58
N LEU A 119 5.59 -25.49 14.05
CA LEU A 119 4.29 -25.79 14.64
C LEU A 119 4.37 -26.92 15.65
N SER A 120 5.21 -27.92 15.36
CA SER A 120 5.51 -29.02 16.28
C SER A 120 6.84 -29.68 15.92
N GLY A 121 7.44 -30.37 16.87
CA GLY A 121 8.69 -31.07 16.64
C GLY A 121 8.81 -32.31 17.48
N THR A 122 9.56 -33.31 16.98
CA THR A 122 9.88 -34.53 17.68
C THR A 122 11.38 -34.83 17.60
N LEU A 123 11.95 -35.30 18.68
CA LEU A 123 13.33 -35.76 18.74
C LEU A 123 13.36 -37.28 18.90
N SER A 124 13.93 -37.98 17.92
CA SER A 124 14.16 -39.42 17.99
C SER A 124 15.63 -39.68 18.20
N LEU A 125 15.98 -40.35 19.31
CA LEU A 125 17.35 -40.73 19.63
C LEU A 125 17.71 -42.04 18.91
N GLY A 126 18.98 -42.18 18.51
CA GLY A 126 19.50 -43.38 17.90
C GLY A 126 19.68 -44.54 18.89
N ASP A 127 19.92 -45.74 18.38
CA ASP A 127 20.02 -46.97 19.16
C ASP A 127 21.20 -46.95 20.13
N GLU A 128 22.24 -46.16 19.89
CA GLU A 128 23.36 -45.95 20.79
C GLU A 128 22.97 -45.37 22.15
N PHE A 129 21.77 -44.78 22.26
CA PHE A 129 21.20 -44.27 23.52
C PHE A 129 20.31 -45.31 24.23
N SER A 130 20.30 -46.55 23.74
CA SER A 130 19.60 -47.66 24.41
C SER A 130 20.17 -47.90 25.81
N PRO A 131 19.32 -48.20 26.80
CA PRO A 131 19.78 -48.54 28.16
C PRO A 131 20.85 -49.67 28.22
N VAL A 132 20.91 -50.50 27.19
CA VAL A 132 21.88 -51.61 27.09
C VAL A 132 23.27 -51.12 26.66
N HIS A 133 23.39 -49.97 26.02
CA HIS A 133 24.65 -49.40 25.52
C HIS A 133 25.07 -48.09 26.19
N SER A 134 24.34 -47.62 27.20
CA SER A 134 24.46 -46.26 27.75
C SER A 134 25.60 -46.08 28.76
N GLN A 135 26.43 -47.09 29.02
CA GLN A 135 27.54 -46.92 29.95
C GLN A 135 28.66 -46.06 29.33
N ASN A 136 28.79 -44.82 29.82
CA ASN A 136 29.82 -43.83 29.46
C ASN A 136 29.72 -43.19 28.08
N THR A 137 28.54 -43.09 27.47
CA THR A 137 28.40 -42.33 26.24
C THR A 137 28.37 -40.82 26.51
N THR A 138 29.23 -40.08 25.81
CA THR A 138 29.27 -38.61 25.83
C THR A 138 28.64 -37.99 24.58
N PHE A 139 28.01 -38.80 23.75
CA PHE A 139 27.27 -38.33 22.57
C PHE A 139 26.07 -39.22 22.26
N ALA A 140 25.06 -38.66 21.57
CA ALA A 140 23.94 -39.37 21.00
C ALA A 140 23.69 -38.88 19.57
N THR A 141 23.36 -39.81 18.68
CA THR A 141 22.80 -39.46 17.37
C THR A 141 21.29 -39.24 17.51
N ALA A 142 20.77 -38.22 16.91
CA ALA A 142 19.37 -37.88 16.99
C ALA A 142 18.83 -37.43 15.62
N THR A 143 17.57 -37.69 15.39
CA THR A 143 16.82 -37.09 14.26
C THR A 143 15.76 -36.15 14.83
N LEU A 144 15.91 -34.88 14.49
CA LEU A 144 14.92 -33.85 14.78
C LEU A 144 13.99 -33.73 13.57
N SER A 145 12.70 -33.98 13.78
CA SER A 145 11.66 -33.82 12.75
C SER A 145 10.77 -32.67 13.18
N LEU A 146 10.69 -31.64 12.34
CA LEU A 146 9.93 -30.41 12.60
C LEU A 146 8.83 -30.26 11.55
N ILE A 147 7.61 -30.05 12.02
CA ILE A 147 6.50 -29.61 11.16
C ILE A 147 6.49 -28.10 11.22
N CYS A 148 6.73 -27.47 10.08
CA CYS A 148 6.82 -26.03 9.95
C CYS A 148 5.69 -25.48 9.10
N GLU A 149 5.42 -24.19 9.23
CA GLU A 149 4.61 -23.45 8.28
C GLU A 149 5.13 -23.63 6.84
N PRO A 150 4.28 -23.40 5.83
CA PRO A 150 4.66 -23.66 4.43
C PRO A 150 5.87 -22.86 3.97
N PHE A 151 6.05 -21.66 4.49
CA PHE A 151 7.02 -20.70 3.98
C PHE A 151 8.24 -20.58 4.89
N ALA A 152 9.36 -20.20 4.29
CA ALA A 152 10.48 -19.64 5.02
C ALA A 152 10.36 -18.13 5.02
N TYR A 153 10.65 -17.51 6.14
CA TYR A 153 10.50 -16.07 6.36
C TYR A 153 11.87 -15.40 6.40
N GLY A 154 12.03 -14.32 5.65
CA GLY A 154 13.20 -13.45 5.77
C GLY A 154 13.18 -12.61 7.06
N ALA A 155 14.18 -11.77 7.21
CA ALA A 155 14.19 -10.76 8.26
C ALA A 155 13.07 -9.73 8.01
N GLU A 156 12.52 -9.18 9.08
CA GLU A 156 11.65 -8.03 8.99
C GLU A 156 12.48 -6.79 8.65
N GLU A 157 11.96 -5.99 7.73
CA GLU A 157 12.55 -4.71 7.37
C GLU A 157 11.48 -3.64 7.41
N THR A 158 11.82 -2.47 7.97
CA THR A 158 10.94 -1.31 8.02
C THR A 158 11.47 -0.23 7.09
N ILE A 159 10.58 0.36 6.33
CA ILE A 159 10.86 1.44 5.40
C ILE A 159 10.10 2.69 5.83
N GLU A 160 10.84 3.75 6.07
CA GLU A 160 10.34 5.12 6.20
C GLU A 160 11.10 5.97 5.20
N ASN A 161 10.54 6.15 4.01
CA ASN A 161 11.18 6.95 2.98
C ASN A 161 10.92 8.44 3.21
N TYR A 162 11.96 9.20 3.52
CA TYR A 162 11.87 10.63 3.81
C TYR A 162 11.75 11.51 2.56
N VAL A 163 11.93 10.93 1.37
CA VAL A 163 11.83 11.65 0.10
C VAL A 163 10.35 11.87 -0.25
N LEU A 164 9.99 13.12 -0.54
CA LEU A 164 8.68 13.46 -1.10
C LEU A 164 8.71 13.25 -2.62
N ASP A 165 7.62 12.75 -3.20
CA ASP A 165 7.53 12.36 -4.62
C ASP A 165 8.78 11.61 -5.13
N PRO A 166 9.14 10.47 -4.52
CA PRO A 166 10.40 9.77 -4.78
C PRO A 166 10.41 9.02 -6.12
N GLY A 167 9.25 8.85 -6.76
CA GLY A 167 9.06 8.27 -8.10
C GLY A 167 8.73 9.32 -9.16
N PHE A 168 8.66 10.61 -8.80
CA PHE A 168 8.30 11.71 -9.71
C PHE A 168 6.92 11.51 -10.38
N GLU A 169 6.00 10.91 -9.63
CA GLU A 169 4.68 10.50 -10.14
C GLU A 169 3.68 11.64 -10.23
N VAL A 170 3.89 12.72 -9.46
CA VAL A 170 2.98 13.85 -9.43
C VAL A 170 2.88 14.53 -10.78
N ALA A 171 1.66 14.73 -11.25
CA ALA A 171 1.40 15.39 -12.53
C ALA A 171 1.79 16.87 -12.47
N GLY A 172 2.38 17.35 -13.55
CA GLY A 172 2.83 18.73 -13.69
C GLY A 172 4.31 18.83 -14.05
N THR A 173 4.72 19.97 -14.56
CA THR A 173 6.11 20.21 -14.99
C THR A 173 6.99 20.75 -13.89
N ALA A 174 6.42 21.19 -12.77
CA ALA A 174 7.12 21.96 -11.75
C ALA A 174 7.95 21.11 -10.79
N LEU A 175 7.67 19.80 -10.62
CA LEU A 175 8.31 18.97 -9.59
C LEU A 175 8.29 19.70 -8.23
N ALA A 176 7.11 19.97 -7.71
CA ALA A 176 6.88 20.95 -6.63
C ALA A 176 7.71 20.68 -5.36
N ASP A 177 7.99 19.42 -5.03
CA ASP A 177 8.79 19.04 -3.88
C ASP A 177 10.30 19.12 -4.11
N TRP A 178 10.71 19.34 -5.36
CA TRP A 178 12.10 19.34 -5.76
C TRP A 178 12.54 20.72 -6.27
N THR A 179 13.31 21.41 -5.50
CA THR A 179 13.85 22.73 -5.87
C THR A 179 14.87 22.58 -7.00
N GLU A 180 14.74 23.40 -8.05
CA GLU A 180 15.70 23.44 -9.14
C GLU A 180 16.84 24.40 -8.86
N SER A 181 18.09 23.97 -9.13
CA SER A 181 19.28 24.81 -9.14
C SER A 181 20.09 24.55 -10.40
N LYS A 182 20.48 25.60 -11.10
CA LYS A 182 21.23 25.51 -12.35
C LYS A 182 22.32 26.57 -12.44
N THR A 183 23.54 26.13 -12.75
CA THR A 183 24.64 27.00 -13.18
C THR A 183 25.08 26.69 -14.59
N ALA A 184 24.73 25.50 -15.12
CA ALA A 184 24.91 25.13 -16.51
C ALA A 184 23.67 25.42 -17.37
N THR A 185 23.86 25.42 -18.69
CA THR A 185 22.73 25.48 -19.63
C THR A 185 22.09 24.10 -19.77
N GLY A 186 20.78 24.03 -19.54
CA GLY A 186 20.05 22.77 -19.63
C GLY A 186 18.68 22.84 -18.98
N THR A 187 18.05 21.68 -18.82
CA THR A 187 16.67 21.54 -18.29
C THR A 187 16.54 20.40 -17.29
N THR A 188 15.59 20.55 -16.39
CA THR A 188 15.07 19.47 -15.56
C THR A 188 13.58 19.33 -15.82
N ALA A 189 13.08 18.12 -15.98
CA ALA A 189 11.68 17.88 -16.26
C ALA A 189 11.24 16.50 -15.75
N ARG A 190 9.94 16.32 -15.56
CA ARG A 190 9.30 15.03 -15.46
C ARG A 190 9.22 14.39 -16.85
N ASP A 191 9.59 13.14 -16.99
CA ASP A 191 9.55 12.39 -18.25
C ASP A 191 8.72 11.12 -18.10
N THR A 192 7.69 10.96 -18.94
CA THR A 192 6.79 9.80 -18.91
C THR A 192 7.18 8.69 -19.88
N SER A 193 8.18 8.92 -20.71
CA SER A 193 8.61 7.97 -21.76
C SER A 193 9.69 7.00 -21.26
N VAL A 194 10.59 7.45 -20.38
CA VAL A 194 11.69 6.67 -19.82
C VAL A 194 11.55 6.64 -18.31
N LYS A 195 11.26 5.49 -17.76
CA LYS A 195 11.02 5.27 -16.32
C LYS A 195 11.48 3.89 -15.90
N LYS A 196 11.83 3.73 -14.64
CA LYS A 196 12.10 2.43 -14.04
C LYS A 196 10.79 1.76 -13.64
N ASP A 197 9.94 2.49 -12.95
CA ASP A 197 8.67 2.05 -12.40
C ASP A 197 7.63 3.18 -12.49
N GLY A 198 6.36 2.90 -12.18
CA GLY A 198 5.31 3.91 -12.18
C GLY A 198 5.05 4.56 -13.55
N ASN A 199 4.73 5.85 -13.54
CA ASN A 199 4.32 6.62 -14.71
C ASN A 199 5.38 7.60 -15.21
N ALA A 200 6.39 7.94 -14.40
CA ALA A 200 7.37 8.96 -14.76
C ALA A 200 8.74 8.74 -14.11
N SER A 201 9.68 9.58 -14.47
CA SER A 201 10.99 9.74 -13.86
C SER A 201 11.46 11.21 -13.95
N LEU A 202 12.47 11.57 -13.19
CA LEU A 202 13.19 12.85 -13.34
C LEU A 202 14.16 12.76 -14.50
N LYS A 203 14.04 13.68 -15.46
CA LYS A 203 15.01 13.88 -16.55
C LYS A 203 15.86 15.10 -16.31
N LEU A 204 17.17 14.92 -16.33
CA LEU A 204 18.17 15.98 -16.28
C LEU A 204 18.89 16.06 -17.63
N VAL A 205 18.95 17.24 -18.20
CA VAL A 205 19.63 17.49 -19.49
C VAL A 205 20.60 18.65 -19.34
N MET A 206 21.87 18.42 -19.61
CA MET A 206 22.90 19.45 -19.73
C MET A 206 23.29 19.58 -21.22
N THR A 207 23.18 20.78 -21.76
CA THR A 207 23.51 21.06 -23.18
C THR A 207 24.82 21.81 -23.34
N ASP A 208 25.23 22.54 -22.31
CA ASP A 208 26.50 23.25 -22.25
C ASP A 208 26.79 23.62 -20.79
N SER A 209 28.02 23.38 -20.33
CA SER A 209 28.43 23.71 -18.98
C SER A 209 29.12 25.05 -18.84
N GLY A 210 29.72 25.57 -19.91
CA GLY A 210 30.58 26.75 -19.85
C GLY A 210 31.87 26.58 -19.01
N GLY A 211 32.00 25.50 -18.22
CA GLY A 211 33.15 25.22 -17.37
C GLY A 211 32.98 24.03 -16.44
N SER A 212 34.05 23.62 -15.77
CA SER A 212 34.03 22.58 -14.74
C SER A 212 33.28 23.04 -13.50
N GLY A 213 32.59 22.13 -12.81
CA GLY A 213 31.83 22.38 -11.57
C GLY A 213 30.46 23.03 -11.79
N GLN A 214 30.04 23.24 -13.03
CA GLN A 214 28.71 23.72 -13.35
C GLN A 214 27.71 22.57 -13.21
N VAL A 215 26.48 22.86 -12.74
CA VAL A 215 25.47 21.85 -12.41
C VAL A 215 24.11 22.10 -13.02
N ILE A 216 23.39 21.03 -13.25
CA ILE A 216 21.91 20.96 -13.38
C ILE A 216 21.44 20.07 -12.26
N GLU A 217 20.65 20.61 -11.34
CA GLU A 217 20.34 19.96 -10.05
C GLU A 217 18.87 20.05 -9.67
N ARG A 218 18.39 19.01 -9.01
CA ARG A 218 17.20 19.01 -8.18
C ARG A 218 17.58 18.64 -6.74
N ASN A 219 17.05 19.40 -5.78
CA ASN A 219 17.30 19.15 -4.37
C ASN A 219 16.01 19.18 -3.56
N GLN A 220 16.05 18.48 -2.43
CA GLN A 220 14.92 18.41 -1.50
C GLN A 220 15.45 18.34 -0.07
N ARG A 221 14.86 19.13 0.83
CA ARG A 221 15.10 19.00 2.26
C ARG A 221 14.36 17.79 2.79
N LEU A 222 15.08 16.84 3.40
CA LEU A 222 14.50 15.60 3.89
C LEU A 222 13.93 15.75 5.30
N ALA A 223 14.73 16.25 6.24
CA ALA A 223 14.36 16.38 7.63
C ALA A 223 15.31 17.32 8.40
N ASP A 224 14.87 17.78 9.56
CA ASP A 224 15.74 18.23 10.62
C ASP A 224 16.35 17.00 11.30
N VAL A 225 17.62 17.06 11.66
CA VAL A 225 18.39 15.89 12.09
C VAL A 225 19.16 16.17 13.38
N ASP A 226 19.38 15.09 14.14
CA ASP A 226 20.24 15.09 15.31
C ASP A 226 21.63 14.54 14.98
N ALA A 227 22.64 15.04 15.71
CA ALA A 227 24.00 14.56 15.58
C ALA A 227 24.09 13.05 15.87
N ALA A 228 24.90 12.33 15.11
CA ALA A 228 25.12 10.88 15.17
C ALA A 228 23.96 10.00 14.67
N GLU A 229 22.89 10.55 14.14
CA GLU A 229 21.96 9.77 13.32
C GLU A 229 22.67 9.15 12.11
N VAL A 230 22.13 8.03 11.63
CA VAL A 230 22.73 7.31 10.51
C VAL A 230 21.75 7.25 9.35
N TRP A 231 22.16 7.80 8.23
CA TRP A 231 21.37 7.86 7.02
C TRP A 231 21.93 6.96 5.92
N SER A 232 21.01 6.37 5.17
CA SER A 232 21.32 5.63 3.94
C SER A 232 20.40 6.08 2.82
N PHE A 233 20.92 6.13 1.59
CA PHE A 233 20.15 6.61 0.46
C PHE A 233 20.49 5.85 -0.83
N GLN A 234 19.55 5.83 -1.77
CA GLN A 234 19.66 5.15 -3.05
C GLN A 234 18.77 5.83 -4.09
N CYS A 235 19.19 5.78 -5.35
CA CYS A 235 18.32 6.00 -6.49
C CYS A 235 18.64 5.04 -7.65
N TRP A 236 17.72 4.92 -8.59
CA TRP A 236 17.95 4.26 -9.84
C TRP A 236 18.24 5.29 -10.92
N VAL A 237 19.30 5.08 -11.69
CA VAL A 237 19.78 6.01 -12.70
C VAL A 237 19.93 5.31 -14.04
N ARG A 238 19.39 5.89 -15.09
CA ARG A 238 19.68 5.55 -16.47
C ARG A 238 20.37 6.73 -17.13
N VAL A 239 21.53 6.46 -17.70
CA VAL A 239 22.41 7.45 -18.31
C VAL A 239 22.43 7.20 -19.82
N ASP A 240 21.75 8.04 -20.58
CA ASP A 240 21.70 7.91 -22.04
C ASP A 240 22.93 8.55 -22.71
N GLU A 241 23.42 9.66 -22.17
CA GLU A 241 24.58 10.39 -22.70
C GLU A 241 25.35 11.09 -21.56
N LEU A 242 26.68 11.00 -21.58
CA LEU A 242 27.58 11.80 -20.74
C LEU A 242 28.85 12.14 -21.53
N THR A 243 29.13 13.43 -21.64
CA THR A 243 30.38 13.95 -22.16
C THR A 243 30.92 15.01 -21.21
N ASN A 244 32.12 14.82 -20.66
CA ASN A 244 32.73 15.74 -19.70
C ASN A 244 31.85 16.04 -18.46
N CYS A 245 30.99 15.12 -18.03
CA CYS A 245 30.15 15.27 -16.84
C CYS A 245 29.97 13.94 -16.09
N LYS A 246 29.50 14.03 -14.87
CA LYS A 246 29.13 12.91 -14.01
C LYS A 246 27.70 13.10 -13.47
N VAL A 247 27.02 12.00 -13.16
CA VAL A 247 25.79 12.00 -12.38
C VAL A 247 26.16 11.86 -10.92
N VAL A 248 25.60 12.69 -10.08
CA VAL A 248 25.87 12.72 -8.64
C VAL A 248 24.57 12.65 -7.87
N MET A 249 24.53 11.80 -6.87
CA MET A 249 23.55 11.84 -5.79
C MET A 249 24.28 12.09 -4.47
N GLU A 250 23.81 13.05 -3.70
CA GLU A 250 24.50 13.56 -2.52
C GLU A 250 23.56 13.80 -1.37
N LEU A 251 23.98 13.42 -0.15
CA LEU A 251 23.44 13.98 1.09
C LEU A 251 24.30 15.18 1.49
N ASP A 252 23.68 16.34 1.45
CA ASP A 252 24.27 17.59 1.89
C ASP A 252 23.88 17.85 3.34
N PHE A 253 24.86 17.81 4.21
CA PHE A 253 24.69 18.15 5.62
C PHE A 253 24.94 19.65 5.81
N SER A 254 23.99 20.32 6.46
CA SER A 254 24.10 21.77 6.72
C SER A 254 25.42 22.20 7.39
N HIS A 255 26.09 21.27 8.07
CA HIS A 255 27.44 21.40 8.62
C HIS A 255 28.17 20.06 8.51
N GLY A 256 29.40 20.10 8.03
CA GLY A 256 30.24 18.91 7.95
C GLY A 256 30.63 18.55 6.53
N THR A 257 30.93 17.28 6.30
CA THR A 257 31.32 16.77 4.99
C THR A 257 30.16 16.03 4.36
N ASP A 258 29.81 16.44 3.15
CA ASP A 258 28.75 15.81 2.38
C ASP A 258 29.14 14.40 1.92
N VAL A 259 28.13 13.58 1.67
CA VAL A 259 28.31 12.22 1.18
C VAL A 259 27.82 12.13 -0.26
N GLU A 260 28.77 11.91 -1.17
CA GLU A 260 28.53 11.85 -2.61
C GLU A 260 28.66 10.41 -3.14
N VAL A 261 27.73 10.00 -3.99
CA VAL A 261 27.85 8.82 -4.87
C VAL A 261 27.69 9.27 -6.31
N ALA A 262 28.68 8.96 -7.14
CA ALA A 262 28.70 9.42 -8.52
C ALA A 262 28.93 8.29 -9.53
N THR A 263 28.45 8.48 -10.76
CA THR A 263 28.77 7.63 -11.91
C THR A 263 29.10 8.44 -13.15
N THR A 264 30.03 7.91 -13.93
CA THR A 264 30.37 8.42 -15.27
C THR A 264 30.04 7.41 -16.36
N THR A 265 29.40 6.31 -16.02
CA THR A 265 29.12 5.20 -16.94
C THR A 265 27.80 5.43 -17.65
N VAL A 266 27.86 5.43 -18.99
CA VAL A 266 26.67 5.44 -19.85
C VAL A 266 26.04 4.04 -19.86
N ASN A 267 24.74 3.98 -19.63
CA ASN A 267 23.96 2.74 -19.55
C ASN A 267 22.55 2.90 -20.16
N ALA A 268 22.50 3.44 -21.38
CA ALA A 268 21.28 3.86 -22.08
C ALA A 268 20.15 2.81 -22.20
N SER A 269 20.39 1.55 -21.87
CA SER A 269 19.41 0.47 -21.99
C SER A 269 18.81 0.01 -20.66
N SER A 270 19.34 0.47 -19.52
CA SER A 270 18.92 -0.05 -18.21
C SER A 270 19.16 0.96 -17.09
N PHE A 271 18.33 0.89 -16.05
CA PHE A 271 18.58 1.59 -14.81
C PHE A 271 19.59 0.82 -13.94
N VAL A 272 20.51 1.54 -13.32
CA VAL A 272 21.46 1.01 -12.33
C VAL A 272 21.30 1.74 -11.00
N LYS A 273 21.62 1.07 -9.90
CA LYS A 273 21.52 1.64 -8.55
C LYS A 273 22.76 2.49 -8.23
N LEU A 274 22.54 3.68 -7.70
CA LEU A 274 23.53 4.43 -6.92
C LEU A 274 23.11 4.34 -5.45
N THR A 275 24.01 3.90 -4.58
CA THR A 275 23.68 3.65 -3.16
C THR A 275 24.83 4.09 -2.26
N ALA A 276 24.48 4.76 -1.17
CA ALA A 276 25.40 5.01 -0.05
C ALA A 276 24.73 4.61 1.26
N ASN A 277 25.41 3.79 2.03
CA ASN A 277 24.91 3.26 3.30
C ASN A 277 25.76 3.76 4.47
N ASN A 278 25.14 3.79 5.68
CA ASN A 278 25.82 4.02 6.94
C ASN A 278 26.54 5.38 7.03
N ASN A 279 25.84 6.44 6.62
CA ASN A 279 26.38 7.81 6.65
C ASN A 279 25.98 8.48 7.96
N THR A 280 26.94 8.74 8.83
CA THR A 280 26.69 9.36 10.15
C THR A 280 26.59 10.87 10.01
N VAL A 281 25.54 11.46 10.56
CA VAL A 281 25.31 12.90 10.59
C VAL A 281 26.44 13.58 11.40
N PRO A 282 27.16 14.54 10.81
CA PRO A 282 28.20 15.29 11.52
C PRO A 282 27.64 16.11 12.69
N GLY A 283 28.48 16.36 13.69
CA GLY A 283 28.14 17.25 14.80
C GLY A 283 27.78 18.66 14.31
N SER A 284 26.76 19.26 14.92
CA SER A 284 26.26 20.59 14.56
C SER A 284 25.44 20.67 13.26
N THR A 285 25.19 19.57 12.57
CA THR A 285 24.22 19.51 11.48
C THR A 285 22.81 19.73 12.03
N THR A 286 22.04 20.58 11.36
CA THR A 286 20.65 20.89 11.75
C THR A 286 19.62 20.31 10.78
N HIS A 287 20.02 20.04 9.54
CA HIS A 287 19.18 19.42 8.52
C HIS A 287 20.01 18.70 7.49
N VAL A 288 19.37 17.82 6.76
CA VAL A 288 19.93 17.10 5.61
C VAL A 288 19.11 17.38 4.36
N ASP A 289 19.80 17.70 3.27
CA ASP A 289 19.23 17.86 1.95
C ASP A 289 19.71 16.72 1.04
N LEU A 290 18.82 16.22 0.21
CA LEU A 290 19.17 15.27 -0.86
C LEU A 290 19.29 16.04 -2.17
N ARG A 291 20.43 15.88 -2.86
CA ARG A 291 20.72 16.50 -4.15
C ARG A 291 20.93 15.45 -5.22
N ILE A 292 20.33 15.67 -6.37
CA ILE A 292 20.50 14.86 -7.57
C ILE A 292 20.93 15.80 -8.68
N ARG A 293 22.14 15.60 -9.22
CA ARG A 293 22.69 16.54 -10.19
C ARG A 293 23.49 15.89 -11.33
N LEU A 294 23.49 16.57 -12.47
CA LEU A 294 24.54 16.48 -13.48
C LEU A 294 25.59 17.52 -13.17
N GLU A 295 26.84 17.11 -13.02
CA GLU A 295 27.97 17.98 -12.71
C GLU A 295 29.01 17.90 -13.80
N ALA A 296 29.41 19.04 -14.35
CA ALA A 296 30.43 19.15 -15.36
C ALA A 296 31.82 18.90 -14.76
N THR A 297 32.61 18.04 -15.38
CA THR A 297 34.01 17.76 -15.03
C THR A 297 35.00 18.59 -15.87
N ALA A 298 34.51 19.14 -17.00
CA ALA A 298 35.27 20.04 -17.89
C ALA A 298 34.29 21.00 -18.60
N ALA A 299 34.82 21.90 -19.42
CA ALA A 299 34.04 22.71 -20.34
C ALA A 299 33.36 21.85 -21.42
N ASP A 300 32.34 22.41 -22.08
CA ASP A 300 31.57 21.76 -23.14
C ASP A 300 30.93 20.42 -22.68
N ALA A 301 30.53 20.35 -21.42
CA ALA A 301 29.88 19.17 -20.86
C ALA A 301 28.44 19.04 -21.35
N THR A 302 28.06 17.84 -21.78
CA THR A 302 26.70 17.48 -22.17
C THR A 302 26.30 16.19 -21.50
N GLY A 303 24.99 16.03 -21.23
CA GLY A 303 24.45 14.79 -20.64
C GLY A 303 22.95 14.71 -20.64
N VAL A 304 22.45 13.48 -20.73
CA VAL A 304 21.02 13.14 -20.60
C VAL A 304 20.89 11.97 -19.62
N VAL A 305 20.18 12.22 -18.53
CA VAL A 305 20.03 11.27 -17.42
C VAL A 305 18.59 11.21 -16.95
N TYR A 306 18.16 10.01 -16.59
CA TYR A 306 16.86 9.75 -15.95
C TYR A 306 17.10 9.16 -14.58
N VAL A 307 16.38 9.68 -13.59
CA VAL A 307 16.45 9.22 -12.19
C VAL A 307 15.08 8.83 -11.71
N ASP A 308 14.99 7.72 -10.98
CA ASP A 308 13.74 7.16 -10.51
C ASP A 308 13.93 6.39 -9.20
N ASN A 309 12.82 6.09 -8.50
CA ASN A 309 12.79 5.29 -7.28
C ASN A 309 13.84 5.75 -6.24
N VAL A 310 13.77 7.01 -5.88
CA VAL A 310 14.66 7.61 -4.88
C VAL A 310 14.22 7.17 -3.49
N ILE A 311 15.16 6.83 -2.63
CA ILE A 311 14.89 6.50 -1.23
C ILE A 311 15.99 7.06 -0.33
N ALA A 312 15.58 7.69 0.76
CA ALA A 312 16.45 8.09 1.85
C ALA A 312 15.81 7.68 3.17
N VAL A 313 16.56 6.95 3.99
CA VAL A 313 16.07 6.36 5.23
C VAL A 313 17.01 6.64 6.39
N LEU A 314 16.45 6.77 7.58
CA LEU A 314 17.19 6.86 8.85
C LEU A 314 17.56 5.44 9.32
N ALA A 315 18.52 4.84 8.65
CA ALA A 315 18.99 3.48 8.90
C ALA A 315 20.43 3.28 8.42
N SER A 316 21.11 2.26 8.92
CA SER A 316 22.49 1.92 8.52
C SER A 316 22.61 1.30 7.12
N ALA A 317 21.49 0.90 6.52
CA ALA A 317 21.43 0.39 5.15
C ALA A 317 20.09 0.72 4.51
N VAL A 318 20.09 0.92 3.19
CA VAL A 318 18.86 1.03 2.41
C VAL A 318 18.18 -0.34 2.38
N PRO A 319 16.87 -0.43 2.69
CA PRO A 319 16.09 -1.66 2.56
C PRO A 319 16.12 -2.22 1.13
N VAL A 320 15.94 -3.52 0.98
CA VAL A 320 15.89 -4.16 -0.34
C VAL A 320 14.67 -3.70 -1.12
N ALA A 321 13.51 -3.70 -0.47
CA ALA A 321 12.29 -3.18 -1.05
C ALA A 321 12.27 -1.65 -1.04
N TRP A 322 11.51 -1.09 -1.97
CA TRP A 322 11.26 0.33 -2.06
C TRP A 322 9.82 0.65 -1.62
N ALA A 323 9.63 1.76 -0.92
CA ALA A 323 8.32 2.32 -0.65
C ALA A 323 8.30 3.80 -1.06
N SER A 324 7.11 4.29 -1.42
CA SER A 324 6.89 5.71 -1.69
C SER A 324 7.13 6.54 -0.41
N SER A 325 6.92 7.85 -0.47
CA SER A 325 7.15 8.74 0.66
C SER A 325 6.48 8.26 1.95
N ARG A 326 7.15 8.45 3.10
CA ARG A 326 6.53 8.28 4.40
C ARG A 326 5.46 9.33 4.70
N SER A 327 5.43 10.42 3.95
CA SER A 327 4.41 11.46 4.06
C SER A 327 3.42 11.33 2.92
N ILE A 328 2.16 11.11 3.25
CA ILE A 328 1.04 11.11 2.32
C ILE A 328 0.02 12.15 2.77
N ALA A 329 -0.69 12.76 1.84
CA ALA A 329 -1.79 13.66 2.14
C ALA A 329 -3.14 13.02 1.84
N ASN A 330 -4.15 13.37 2.59
CA ASN A 330 -5.52 13.00 2.29
C ASN A 330 -6.08 13.90 1.19
N HIS A 331 -5.49 13.79 0.02
CA HIS A 331 -5.84 14.62 -1.13
C HIS A 331 -5.76 13.80 -2.39
N TYR A 332 -6.88 13.64 -3.07
CA TYR A 332 -6.91 13.01 -4.38
C TYR A 332 -6.89 14.10 -5.45
N ASP A 333 -6.09 13.85 -6.44
CA ASP A 333 -6.03 14.53 -7.71
C ASP A 333 -6.07 16.07 -7.65
N ASP A 334 -5.15 16.66 -6.94
CA ASP A 334 -4.73 18.00 -7.25
C ASP A 334 -3.46 17.92 -8.09
N ALA A 335 -3.55 18.27 -9.36
CA ALA A 335 -2.41 18.32 -10.28
C ALA A 335 -1.26 19.23 -9.80
N ALA A 336 -1.50 20.02 -8.76
CA ALA A 336 -0.54 20.90 -8.12
C ALA A 336 0.05 20.30 -6.83
N GLN A 337 -0.45 19.16 -6.34
CA GLN A 337 -0.04 18.60 -5.05
C GLN A 337 0.90 17.41 -5.20
N ALA A 338 1.97 17.44 -4.46
CA ALA A 338 3.00 16.43 -4.43
C ALA A 338 2.65 15.17 -3.62
N HIS A 339 1.49 15.17 -2.98
CA HIS A 339 1.10 14.14 -2.04
C HIS A 339 -0.05 13.32 -2.59
N THR A 340 0.03 12.01 -2.39
CA THR A 340 -0.96 11.05 -2.87
C THR A 340 -1.58 10.31 -1.70
N ASN A 341 -2.84 9.90 -1.85
CA ASN A 341 -3.55 9.10 -0.85
C ASN A 341 -3.17 7.62 -0.88
N TYR A 342 -1.98 7.30 -1.35
CA TYR A 342 -1.54 5.93 -1.43
C TYR A 342 -0.06 5.74 -1.08
N ILE A 343 0.27 4.51 -0.74
CA ILE A 343 1.62 4.05 -0.47
C ILE A 343 1.95 2.97 -1.50
N ASP A 344 2.98 3.19 -2.30
CA ASP A 344 3.52 2.19 -3.21
C ASP A 344 4.66 1.43 -2.56
N ILE A 345 4.68 0.11 -2.77
CA ILE A 345 5.71 -0.80 -2.26
C ILE A 345 6.15 -1.71 -3.40
N HIS A 346 7.45 -1.70 -3.70
CA HIS A 346 8.03 -2.45 -4.83
C HIS A 346 9.28 -3.24 -4.41
N ASP A 347 9.73 -4.09 -5.30
CA ASP A 347 10.99 -4.85 -5.16
C ASP A 347 11.07 -5.66 -3.85
N VAL A 348 9.92 -6.05 -3.30
CA VAL A 348 9.86 -6.86 -2.09
C VAL A 348 10.47 -8.23 -2.40
N PRO A 349 11.52 -8.64 -1.68
CA PRO A 349 12.15 -9.91 -1.93
C PRO A 349 11.24 -11.09 -1.56
N GLY A 350 11.41 -12.21 -2.27
CA GLY A 350 10.66 -13.44 -2.02
C GLY A 350 10.03 -14.04 -3.28
N ASP A 351 9.56 -15.28 -3.15
CA ASP A 351 8.93 -16.03 -4.25
C ASP A 351 7.41 -15.85 -4.26
N ILE A 352 6.86 -15.34 -3.19
CA ILE A 352 5.42 -15.14 -2.95
C ILE A 352 5.21 -13.81 -2.22
N PRO A 353 3.98 -13.27 -2.21
CA PRO A 353 3.69 -12.03 -1.51
C PRO A 353 4.19 -12.07 -0.06
N ALA A 354 4.92 -11.04 0.35
CA ALA A 354 5.44 -10.89 1.70
C ALA A 354 4.33 -10.52 2.68
N MET A 355 4.52 -10.83 3.95
CA MET A 355 3.67 -10.27 5.01
C MET A 355 3.94 -8.78 5.11
N LEU A 356 2.89 -8.01 5.33
CA LEU A 356 2.92 -6.55 5.31
C LEU A 356 2.29 -5.98 6.58
N GLN A 357 2.92 -4.97 7.12
CA GLN A 357 2.36 -4.12 8.15
C GLN A 357 2.54 -2.66 7.71
N VAL A 358 1.45 -1.91 7.66
CA VAL A 358 1.46 -0.48 7.33
C VAL A 358 0.92 0.28 8.54
N ARG A 359 1.77 1.11 9.12
CA ARG A 359 1.44 1.96 10.25
C ARG A 359 1.25 3.38 9.77
N ILE A 360 0.09 3.96 10.08
CA ILE A 360 -0.30 5.30 9.66
C ILE A 360 -0.57 6.12 10.91
N ALA A 361 0.25 7.13 11.12
CA ALA A 361 0.17 8.06 12.24
C ALA A 361 -0.13 9.46 11.73
N GLU A 362 -0.92 10.20 12.48
CA GLU A 362 -1.36 11.54 12.12
C GLU A 362 -1.83 12.31 13.35
N ALA A 363 -1.79 13.64 13.26
CA ALA A 363 -2.09 14.54 14.37
C ALA A 363 -3.59 14.86 14.56
N GLN A 364 -4.48 14.33 13.70
CA GLN A 364 -5.91 14.64 13.75
C GLN A 364 -6.77 13.43 14.10
N SER A 365 -8.00 13.67 14.54
CA SER A 365 -9.02 12.64 14.73
C SER A 365 -9.91 12.57 13.48
N HIS A 366 -10.32 11.37 13.11
CA HIS A 366 -11.24 11.11 11.99
C HIS A 366 -12.42 10.25 12.44
N ASP A 367 -13.60 10.56 11.93
CA ASP A 367 -14.78 9.73 12.17
C ASP A 367 -14.71 8.43 11.37
N GLU A 368 -14.15 8.50 10.17
CA GLU A 368 -13.96 7.35 9.30
C GLU A 368 -12.57 7.36 8.66
N PHE A 369 -11.94 6.20 8.64
CA PHE A 369 -10.69 5.97 7.94
C PHE A 369 -10.81 4.68 7.12
N TRP A 370 -10.70 4.80 5.82
CA TRP A 370 -10.81 3.71 4.87
C TRP A 370 -9.43 3.31 4.35
N ALA A 371 -9.19 2.02 4.25
CA ALA A 371 -7.97 1.51 3.65
C ALA A 371 -8.25 0.27 2.80
N GLY A 372 -7.59 0.21 1.65
CA GLY A 372 -7.64 -0.93 0.75
C GLY A 372 -6.31 -1.11 0.04
N ALA A 373 -6.02 -2.31 -0.45
CA ALA A 373 -4.78 -2.59 -1.14
C ALA A 373 -5.01 -3.35 -2.45
N ARG A 374 -4.18 -3.07 -3.44
CA ARG A 374 -4.18 -3.75 -4.72
C ARG A 374 -2.78 -4.27 -5.06
N HIS A 375 -2.74 -5.48 -5.56
CA HIS A 375 -1.54 -6.07 -6.14
C HIS A 375 -1.57 -5.97 -7.66
N GLY A 376 -0.42 -5.86 -8.28
CA GLY A 376 -0.31 -5.89 -9.74
C GLY A 376 1.11 -5.62 -10.22
N SER A 377 1.34 -5.82 -11.51
CA SER A 377 2.45 -5.20 -12.19
C SER A 377 2.28 -3.69 -12.06
N ARG A 378 3.31 -2.97 -11.76
CA ARG A 378 3.49 -1.54 -11.46
C ARG A 378 2.72 -0.51 -12.33
N GLN A 379 1.66 -0.92 -13.01
CA GLN A 379 0.71 -0.05 -13.70
C GLN A 379 -0.47 0.15 -12.76
N TYR A 380 -0.45 1.27 -12.08
CA TYR A 380 -1.54 1.68 -11.21
C TYR A 380 -2.48 2.52 -12.05
N GLU A 381 -3.67 1.99 -12.29
CA GLU A 381 -4.75 2.73 -12.91
C GLU A 381 -5.33 3.71 -11.90
N ASP A 382 -5.74 4.83 -12.38
CA ASP A 382 -6.49 5.78 -11.57
C ASP A 382 -7.86 5.18 -11.21
N LEU A 383 -8.18 5.20 -9.92
CA LEU A 383 -9.42 4.67 -9.35
C LEU A 383 -10.27 5.79 -8.75
N TRP A 384 -9.81 7.01 -8.88
CA TRP A 384 -10.45 8.22 -8.38
C TRP A 384 -11.02 9.04 -9.51
N PHE A 385 -12.21 9.57 -9.29
CA PHE A 385 -12.87 10.50 -10.20
C PHE A 385 -13.39 11.69 -9.40
N GLU A 386 -13.15 12.88 -9.88
CA GLU A 386 -13.88 14.05 -9.38
C GLU A 386 -15.35 14.00 -9.84
N GLY A 387 -16.25 14.55 -9.04
CA GLY A 387 -17.66 14.61 -9.43
C GLY A 387 -17.86 15.28 -10.78
N ALA A 388 -17.05 16.29 -11.08
CA ALA A 388 -17.06 17.03 -12.34
C ALA A 388 -16.63 16.21 -13.57
N ASP A 389 -15.85 15.11 -13.38
CA ASP A 389 -15.44 14.23 -14.49
C ASP A 389 -16.59 13.42 -15.06
N GLY A 390 -17.67 13.26 -14.29
CA GLY A 390 -18.85 12.55 -14.71
C GLY A 390 -19.67 13.33 -15.76
N THR A 391 -20.03 12.68 -16.86
CA THR A 391 -20.99 13.25 -17.79
C THR A 391 -22.41 13.13 -17.21
N ALA A 392 -23.01 14.26 -16.86
CA ALA A 392 -24.36 14.26 -16.33
C ALA A 392 -25.40 13.98 -17.40
N ASN A 393 -26.29 13.07 -17.14
CA ASN A 393 -27.44 12.75 -17.97
C ASN A 393 -28.72 12.94 -17.16
N VAL A 394 -29.57 13.84 -17.56
CA VAL A 394 -30.93 14.00 -17.01
C VAL A 394 -31.77 12.83 -17.52
N ILE A 395 -32.33 12.03 -16.63
CA ILE A 395 -33.10 10.84 -16.98
C ILE A 395 -34.61 11.15 -16.97
N GLU A 396 -35.05 11.86 -15.93
CA GLU A 396 -36.45 12.25 -15.78
C GLU A 396 -36.62 13.78 -15.87
N THR A 397 -37.59 14.22 -16.65
CA THR A 397 -38.02 15.61 -16.71
C THR A 397 -39.49 15.71 -16.31
N MET A 398 -39.78 16.27 -15.14
CA MET A 398 -41.13 16.52 -14.71
C MET A 398 -41.62 17.90 -15.18
N SER A 399 -42.88 17.99 -15.59
CA SER A 399 -43.47 19.22 -16.14
C SER A 399 -43.64 20.37 -15.13
N ASN A 400 -43.38 20.14 -13.85
CA ASN A 400 -43.52 21.09 -12.75
C ASN A 400 -42.20 21.49 -12.11
N LEU A 401 -41.06 21.15 -12.73
CA LEU A 401 -39.75 21.60 -12.33
C LEU A 401 -39.30 22.74 -13.21
N ASP A 402 -38.90 23.86 -12.60
CA ASP A 402 -38.43 25.02 -13.34
C ASP A 402 -36.98 24.87 -13.77
N GLU A 403 -36.16 24.25 -12.92
CA GLU A 403 -34.76 23.97 -13.21
C GLU A 403 -34.38 22.55 -12.79
N ASN A 404 -33.76 21.86 -13.72
CA ASN A 404 -33.20 20.52 -13.53
C ASN A 404 -31.81 20.55 -14.19
N GLU A 405 -30.84 21.08 -13.47
CA GLU A 405 -29.51 21.34 -13.96
C GLU A 405 -28.45 20.58 -13.15
N ALA A 406 -27.41 20.12 -13.85
CA ALA A 406 -26.20 19.66 -13.25
C ALA A 406 -25.04 20.52 -13.75
N THR A 407 -24.39 21.21 -12.86
CA THR A 407 -23.29 22.14 -13.14
C THR A 407 -22.05 21.83 -12.31
N ASP A 408 -20.89 22.25 -12.82
CA ASP A 408 -19.65 22.12 -12.07
C ASP A 408 -19.42 23.36 -11.21
N VAL A 409 -19.09 23.14 -9.96
CA VAL A 409 -18.77 24.20 -9.01
C VAL A 409 -17.33 24.06 -8.54
N VAL A 410 -16.56 25.11 -8.72
CA VAL A 410 -15.15 25.17 -8.30
C VAL A 410 -15.05 25.75 -6.90
N ASN A 411 -14.46 24.99 -5.97
CA ASN A 411 -14.17 25.48 -4.63
C ASN A 411 -12.97 24.69 -4.07
N SER A 412 -12.00 25.39 -3.49
CA SER A 412 -10.80 24.78 -2.89
C SER A 412 -11.09 23.86 -1.70
N ALA A 413 -12.31 23.87 -1.19
CA ALA A 413 -12.74 22.95 -0.12
C ALA A 413 -13.28 21.61 -0.67
N TYR A 414 -13.38 21.45 -1.99
CA TYR A 414 -13.77 20.20 -2.64
C TYR A 414 -12.55 19.32 -2.90
N SER A 415 -12.77 18.03 -2.95
CA SER A 415 -11.74 17.10 -3.40
C SER A 415 -11.35 17.47 -4.84
N GLY A 416 -10.06 17.61 -5.12
CA GLY A 416 -9.60 18.08 -6.43
C GLY A 416 -10.04 19.50 -6.83
N GLY A 417 -10.74 20.21 -5.97
CA GLY A 417 -11.17 21.60 -6.20
C GLY A 417 -12.46 21.77 -6.99
N THR A 418 -13.11 20.70 -7.44
CA THR A 418 -14.33 20.76 -8.26
C THR A 418 -15.32 19.66 -7.91
N ALA A 419 -16.57 20.02 -7.66
CA ALA A 419 -17.66 19.07 -7.44
C ALA A 419 -18.77 19.22 -8.46
N ARG A 420 -19.50 18.15 -8.74
CA ARG A 420 -20.73 18.19 -9.51
C ARG A 420 -21.87 18.63 -8.60
N HIS A 421 -22.54 19.69 -8.99
CA HIS A 421 -23.72 20.23 -8.34
C HIS A 421 -24.95 19.86 -9.16
N SER A 422 -25.90 19.20 -8.53
CA SER A 422 -27.23 18.92 -9.10
C SER A 422 -28.27 19.73 -8.36
N GLU A 423 -29.17 20.34 -9.09
CA GLU A 423 -30.19 21.26 -8.57
C GLU A 423 -31.57 20.85 -9.03
N LEU A 424 -32.53 20.95 -8.12
CA LEU A 424 -33.94 20.76 -8.35
C LEU A 424 -34.71 21.95 -7.79
N GLU A 425 -35.32 22.73 -8.66
CA GLU A 425 -36.24 23.81 -8.28
C GLU A 425 -37.70 23.42 -8.57
N ILE A 426 -38.58 23.68 -7.62
CA ILE A 426 -39.97 23.29 -7.70
C ILE A 426 -40.81 24.53 -8.06
N SER A 427 -41.56 24.44 -9.16
CA SER A 427 -42.59 25.37 -9.52
C SER A 427 -43.98 24.77 -9.30
N GLY A 428 -44.69 25.21 -8.28
CA GLY A 428 -46.03 24.73 -7.98
C GLY A 428 -46.07 23.50 -7.04
N SER A 429 -47.19 22.77 -7.01
CA SER A 429 -47.36 21.59 -6.15
C SER A 429 -47.03 20.31 -6.91
N VAL A 430 -46.04 19.60 -6.45
CA VAL A 430 -45.76 18.25 -6.90
C VAL A 430 -46.39 17.27 -5.91
N ALA A 431 -47.15 16.28 -6.38
CA ALA A 431 -47.69 15.22 -5.55
C ALA A 431 -46.54 14.39 -4.94
N ASN A 432 -46.82 13.78 -3.76
CA ASN A 432 -45.81 12.92 -3.10
C ASN A 432 -45.13 11.98 -4.06
N MET A 433 -43.81 12.01 -4.08
CA MET A 433 -42.99 11.00 -4.73
C MET A 433 -42.86 9.81 -3.78
N ASP A 434 -43.73 8.81 -3.96
CA ASP A 434 -43.80 7.62 -3.11
C ASP A 434 -42.95 6.45 -3.68
N SER A 435 -42.24 6.68 -4.78
CA SER A 435 -41.40 5.68 -5.44
C SER A 435 -40.01 6.22 -5.69
N VAL A 436 -39.02 5.35 -5.67
CA VAL A 436 -37.64 5.70 -6.03
C VAL A 436 -37.59 6.08 -7.51
N GLU A 437 -37.32 7.33 -7.79
CA GLU A 437 -37.19 7.86 -9.14
C GLU A 437 -35.76 8.36 -9.37
N THR A 438 -35.14 7.94 -10.46
CA THR A 438 -33.77 8.38 -10.84
C THR A 438 -33.85 9.64 -11.66
N TRP A 439 -33.19 10.70 -11.22
CA TRP A 439 -33.20 12.02 -11.87
C TRP A 439 -31.96 12.27 -12.70
N PHE A 440 -30.78 11.97 -12.12
CA PHE A 440 -29.50 12.13 -12.76
C PHE A 440 -28.74 10.81 -12.77
N ARG A 441 -27.96 10.64 -13.82
CA ARG A 441 -26.96 9.63 -13.95
C ARG A 441 -25.65 10.28 -14.34
N HIS A 442 -24.63 10.13 -13.55
CA HIS A 442 -23.28 10.60 -13.86
C HIS A 442 -22.46 9.45 -14.42
N ASP A 443 -21.96 9.61 -15.63
CA ASP A 443 -21.22 8.60 -16.37
C ASP A 443 -19.73 8.88 -16.30
N PHE A 444 -18.97 8.02 -15.60
CA PHE A 444 -17.52 8.10 -15.46
C PHE A 444 -16.87 7.07 -16.36
N THR A 445 -16.16 7.54 -17.38
CA THR A 445 -15.48 6.68 -18.35
C THR A 445 -14.05 6.40 -17.87
N MET A 446 -13.73 5.15 -17.63
CA MET A 446 -12.37 4.75 -17.28
C MET A 446 -11.49 4.63 -18.52
N ALA A 447 -10.29 5.21 -18.45
CA ALA A 447 -9.27 5.04 -19.48
C ALA A 447 -8.70 3.60 -19.48
N ALA A 448 -8.28 3.13 -20.64
CA ALA A 448 -7.54 1.87 -20.73
C ALA A 448 -6.09 2.05 -20.19
N PRO A 449 -5.53 1.05 -19.46
CA PRO A 449 -6.11 -0.26 -19.15
C PRO A 449 -7.11 -0.20 -17.98
N VAL A 450 -8.31 -0.71 -18.19
CA VAL A 450 -9.36 -0.73 -17.17
C VAL A 450 -8.96 -1.66 -16.02
N PRO A 451 -9.03 -1.23 -14.76
CA PRO A 451 -8.68 -2.05 -13.61
C PRO A 451 -9.64 -3.24 -13.48
N ARG A 452 -9.11 -4.40 -13.09
CA ARG A 452 -9.86 -5.64 -12.94
C ARG A 452 -9.93 -6.03 -11.47
N GLY A 453 -11.03 -6.65 -11.04
CA GLY A 453 -11.19 -7.10 -9.67
C GLY A 453 -12.48 -6.63 -9.03
N GLN A 454 -12.53 -6.74 -7.70
CA GLN A 454 -13.63 -6.21 -6.90
C GLN A 454 -13.23 -4.87 -6.29
N PHE A 455 -14.17 -3.94 -6.34
CA PHE A 455 -14.00 -2.60 -5.79
C PHE A 455 -15.21 -2.24 -4.96
N ARG A 456 -14.98 -1.58 -3.83
CA ARG A 456 -16.02 -0.89 -3.09
C ARG A 456 -16.15 0.51 -3.68
N VAL A 457 -17.37 0.93 -3.95
CA VAL A 457 -17.64 2.26 -4.51
C VAL A 457 -17.94 3.22 -3.37
N LEU A 458 -17.02 4.14 -3.12
CA LEU A 458 -17.16 5.19 -2.13
C LEU A 458 -17.48 6.50 -2.86
N VAL A 459 -18.46 7.24 -2.35
CA VAL A 459 -18.91 8.49 -2.93
C VAL A 459 -18.89 9.59 -1.88
N GLY A 460 -18.21 10.68 -2.16
CA GLY A 460 -18.28 11.90 -1.37
C GLY A 460 -19.51 12.73 -1.77
N ALA A 461 -20.44 12.94 -0.85
CA ALA A 461 -21.68 13.63 -1.16
C ALA A 461 -22.26 14.44 0.00
N TRP A 462 -23.00 15.49 -0.31
CA TRP A 462 -23.80 16.27 0.65
C TRP A 462 -24.98 16.96 -0.04
N ALA A 463 -25.91 17.51 0.77
CA ALA A 463 -27.02 18.30 0.28
C ALA A 463 -27.07 19.69 0.94
N SER A 464 -27.84 20.61 0.39
CA SER A 464 -28.18 21.89 1.02
C SER A 464 -29.57 22.37 0.58
N ASN A 465 -30.15 23.28 1.36
CA ASN A 465 -31.23 24.12 0.87
C ASN A 465 -30.66 25.14 -0.11
N GLY A 466 -31.39 25.43 -1.17
CA GLY A 466 -31.05 26.52 -2.05
C GLY A 466 -31.12 27.90 -1.36
N THR A 467 -30.45 28.88 -1.94
CA THR A 467 -30.38 30.23 -1.39
C THR A 467 -31.74 30.94 -1.33
N ALA A 468 -32.70 30.53 -2.16
CA ALA A 468 -34.05 31.06 -2.17
C ALA A 468 -34.94 30.54 -1.04
N ASP A 469 -34.54 29.43 -0.40
CA ASP A 469 -35.33 28.80 0.65
C ASP A 469 -34.92 29.27 2.05
N SER A 470 -35.81 29.95 2.73
CA SER A 470 -35.62 30.46 4.10
C SER A 470 -36.10 29.48 5.21
N SER A 471 -36.66 28.33 4.81
CA SER A 471 -37.22 27.37 5.77
C SER A 471 -36.15 26.41 6.33
N THR A 472 -36.38 25.94 7.57
CA THR A 472 -35.61 24.83 8.12
C THR A 472 -36.26 23.53 7.69
N ARG A 473 -35.49 22.61 7.13
CA ARG A 473 -35.95 21.29 6.69
C ARG A 473 -35.17 20.19 7.38
N THR A 474 -35.83 19.07 7.56
CA THR A 474 -35.16 17.84 7.96
C THR A 474 -34.92 17.02 6.70
N LEU A 475 -33.66 16.74 6.41
CA LEU A 475 -33.23 15.75 5.43
C LEU A 475 -33.31 14.38 6.11
N ASN A 476 -34.10 13.47 5.57
CA ASN A 476 -34.13 12.09 6.03
C ASN A 476 -33.20 11.23 5.18
N ALA A 477 -32.78 10.09 5.70
CA ALA A 477 -31.87 9.17 4.97
C ALA A 477 -32.49 8.61 3.68
N ASP A 478 -33.81 8.70 3.53
CA ASP A 478 -34.53 8.22 2.35
C ASP A 478 -34.81 9.33 1.31
N ASP A 479 -34.53 10.59 1.61
CA ASP A 479 -34.87 11.71 0.73
C ASP A 479 -33.94 11.78 -0.50
N PHE A 480 -32.62 11.64 -0.29
CA PHE A 480 -31.61 11.61 -1.36
C PHE A 480 -30.82 10.33 -1.29
N LEU A 481 -30.90 9.56 -2.36
CA LEU A 481 -30.30 8.24 -2.47
C LEU A 481 -29.32 8.20 -3.65
N PHE A 482 -28.21 7.50 -3.42
CA PHE A 482 -27.22 7.23 -4.44
C PHE A 482 -27.19 5.73 -4.76
N GLY A 483 -27.10 5.41 -6.04
CA GLY A 483 -26.95 4.05 -6.53
C GLY A 483 -25.77 3.92 -7.48
N VAL A 484 -25.32 2.69 -7.72
CA VAL A 484 -24.20 2.42 -8.62
C VAL A 484 -24.57 1.37 -9.68
N GLY A 485 -24.07 1.58 -10.88
CA GLY A 485 -24.14 0.62 -11.98
C GLY A 485 -22.93 0.72 -12.89
N PHE A 486 -22.85 -0.11 -13.92
CA PHE A 486 -21.78 -0.01 -14.89
C PHE A 486 -22.15 -0.58 -16.26
N THR A 487 -21.49 -0.06 -17.30
CA THR A 487 -21.55 -0.58 -18.66
C THR A 487 -20.14 -0.99 -19.09
N TYR A 488 -20.03 -2.11 -19.76
CA TYR A 488 -18.78 -2.61 -20.28
C TYR A 488 -18.91 -3.05 -21.74
N GLY A 489 -18.03 -2.53 -22.61
CA GLY A 489 -17.91 -2.97 -23.99
C GLY A 489 -19.18 -2.92 -24.83
N GLY A 490 -20.07 -1.98 -24.55
CA GLY A 490 -21.38 -1.88 -25.20
C GLY A 490 -22.43 -2.84 -24.66
N PHE A 491 -22.08 -3.70 -23.71
CA PHE A 491 -23.04 -4.48 -22.94
C PHE A 491 -23.47 -3.68 -21.73
N SER A 492 -24.65 -3.10 -21.79
CA SER A 492 -25.30 -2.54 -20.59
C SER A 492 -25.79 -3.72 -19.76
N LEU A 493 -25.26 -3.87 -18.57
CA LEU A 493 -25.87 -4.73 -17.54
C LEU A 493 -27.07 -4.04 -16.89
N ILE A 494 -27.40 -2.85 -17.36
CA ILE A 494 -28.47 -1.99 -16.90
C ILE A 494 -29.47 -1.87 -18.03
N GLY A 495 -30.73 -2.18 -17.78
CA GLY A 495 -31.84 -1.70 -18.63
C GLY A 495 -31.78 -0.17 -18.69
N ASN A 496 -32.35 0.40 -19.75
CA ASN A 496 -32.22 1.81 -20.13
C ASN A 496 -32.58 2.80 -19.05
N ASN A 497 -32.44 2.83 -17.91
CA ASN A 497 -32.68 3.84 -16.86
C ASN A 497 -32.82 3.23 -15.43
N ASP A 498 -32.80 1.89 -15.28
CA ASP A 498 -32.90 1.33 -13.96
C ASP A 498 -31.51 1.01 -13.40
N PRO A 499 -31.18 1.44 -12.19
CA PRO A 499 -29.96 1.03 -11.52
C PRO A 499 -29.99 -0.50 -11.28
N VAL A 500 -28.89 -1.18 -11.61
CA VAL A 500 -28.74 -2.63 -11.36
C VAL A 500 -28.62 -2.92 -9.86
N THR A 501 -28.41 -1.88 -9.06
CA THR A 501 -28.32 -2.06 -7.61
C THR A 501 -29.72 -2.21 -7.04
N THR A 502 -29.89 -3.24 -6.25
CA THR A 502 -31.11 -3.40 -5.43
C THR A 502 -31.04 -2.61 -4.13
N SER A 503 -29.95 -1.88 -3.90
CA SER A 503 -29.71 -1.09 -2.70
C SER A 503 -29.23 0.31 -3.06
N PHE A 504 -29.97 1.27 -2.56
CA PHE A 504 -29.60 2.67 -2.56
C PHE A 504 -29.08 3.06 -1.18
N VAL A 505 -28.16 4.02 -1.14
CA VAL A 505 -27.61 4.57 0.10
C VAL A 505 -27.98 6.04 0.17
N GLY A 506 -28.68 6.39 1.23
CA GLY A 506 -29.13 7.76 1.49
C GLY A 506 -28.13 8.59 2.27
N LEU A 507 -28.21 9.90 2.10
CA LEU A 507 -27.51 10.84 2.97
C LEU A 507 -28.06 10.71 4.40
N PRO A 508 -27.19 10.77 5.44
CA PRO A 508 -27.64 10.68 6.82
C PRO A 508 -28.69 11.73 7.17
N THR A 509 -29.64 11.36 8.03
CA THR A 509 -30.67 12.27 8.53
C THR A 509 -30.07 13.47 9.25
N GLN A 510 -30.43 14.67 8.85
CA GLN A 510 -29.96 15.91 9.45
C GLN A 510 -30.92 17.07 9.21
N SER A 511 -30.79 18.13 9.99
CA SER A 511 -31.59 19.33 9.86
C SER A 511 -30.84 20.39 9.08
N LEU A 512 -31.39 20.80 7.92
CA LEU A 512 -30.88 21.88 7.11
C LEU A 512 -31.58 23.19 7.50
N GLY A 513 -30.82 24.19 7.96
CA GLY A 513 -31.32 25.55 8.14
C GLY A 513 -31.34 26.32 6.82
N ALA A 514 -31.91 27.53 6.84
CA ALA A 514 -31.88 28.43 5.69
C ALA A 514 -30.43 28.64 5.19
N SER A 515 -30.17 28.30 3.94
CA SER A 515 -28.86 28.42 3.29
C SER A 515 -27.73 27.62 3.99
N THR A 516 -28.02 26.56 4.72
CA THR A 516 -27.02 25.72 5.33
C THR A 516 -26.78 24.46 4.50
N THR A 517 -25.51 24.11 4.39
CA THR A 517 -25.09 22.83 3.81
C THR A 517 -25.21 21.71 4.80
N ALA A 518 -25.60 20.54 4.32
CA ALA A 518 -25.48 19.31 5.05
C ALA A 518 -24.01 18.99 5.37
N THR A 519 -23.82 18.18 6.38
CA THR A 519 -22.52 17.58 6.64
C THR A 519 -22.09 16.74 5.45
N ARG A 520 -20.84 16.87 5.03
CA ARG A 520 -20.24 16.01 3.99
C ARG A 520 -20.13 14.58 4.50
N ASN A 521 -20.41 13.63 3.63
CA ASN A 521 -20.40 12.21 3.98
C ASN A 521 -19.67 11.40 2.92
N ILE A 522 -19.05 10.29 3.33
CA ILE A 522 -18.61 9.24 2.45
C ILE A 522 -19.68 8.15 2.45
N LEU A 523 -20.31 7.93 1.32
CA LEU A 523 -21.33 6.90 1.14
C LEU A 523 -20.70 5.65 0.54
N ASP A 524 -20.92 4.50 1.16
CA ASP A 524 -20.53 3.20 0.64
C ASP A 524 -21.67 2.60 -0.20
N LEU A 525 -21.58 2.71 -1.51
CA LEU A 525 -22.59 2.20 -2.44
C LEU A 525 -22.49 0.68 -2.68
N GLY A 526 -21.64 -0.02 -1.93
CA GLY A 526 -21.44 -1.44 -2.07
C GLY A 526 -20.29 -1.80 -3.02
N THR A 527 -20.30 -3.02 -3.53
CA THR A 527 -19.20 -3.56 -4.33
C THR A 527 -19.57 -3.77 -5.79
N VAL A 528 -18.67 -3.37 -6.68
CA VAL A 528 -18.71 -3.70 -8.11
C VAL A 528 -17.59 -4.68 -8.46
N THR A 529 -17.86 -5.58 -9.40
CA THR A 529 -16.86 -6.51 -9.93
C THR A 529 -16.60 -6.19 -11.38
N ILE A 530 -15.40 -5.72 -11.68
CA ILE A 530 -14.94 -5.51 -13.05
C ILE A 530 -14.32 -6.82 -13.54
N PRO A 531 -14.97 -7.52 -14.51
CA PRO A 531 -14.54 -8.84 -14.90
C PRO A 531 -13.21 -8.80 -15.65
N PRO A 532 -12.39 -9.88 -15.55
CA PRO A 532 -11.21 -10.03 -16.37
C PRO A 532 -11.66 -10.32 -17.81
N ILE A 533 -11.54 -9.35 -18.70
CA ILE A 533 -11.82 -9.60 -20.11
C ILE A 533 -10.51 -9.82 -20.84
N SER A 534 -10.36 -11.02 -21.38
CA SER A 534 -9.38 -11.29 -22.43
C SER A 534 -10.02 -10.93 -23.75
N THR A 535 -9.62 -9.84 -24.35
CA THR A 535 -9.91 -9.61 -25.77
C THR A 535 -9.01 -10.55 -26.57
N PRO A 536 -9.56 -11.42 -27.43
CA PRO A 536 -8.75 -12.40 -28.16
C PRO A 536 -7.77 -11.79 -29.15
N ASP A 537 -7.95 -10.55 -29.58
CA ASP A 537 -7.26 -9.99 -30.73
C ASP A 537 -6.83 -8.53 -30.54
N ASN A 538 -5.94 -8.20 -29.63
CA ASN A 538 -5.30 -6.85 -29.55
C ASN A 538 -6.23 -5.65 -29.81
N GLN A 539 -7.53 -5.83 -29.67
CA GLN A 539 -8.47 -4.72 -29.78
C GLN A 539 -8.32 -3.85 -28.54
N THR A 540 -8.32 -2.57 -28.76
CA THR A 540 -8.44 -1.54 -27.73
C THR A 540 -9.42 -2.01 -26.67
N GLU A 541 -8.96 -2.12 -25.42
CA GLU A 541 -9.82 -2.54 -24.31
C GLU A 541 -11.10 -1.72 -24.34
N ALA A 542 -12.23 -2.41 -24.28
CA ALA A 542 -13.52 -1.77 -24.33
C ALA A 542 -13.64 -0.80 -23.16
N SER A 543 -14.21 0.37 -23.40
CA SER A 543 -14.45 1.37 -22.36
C SER A 543 -15.35 0.79 -21.26
N PHE A 544 -14.92 0.96 -20.03
CA PHE A 544 -15.75 0.74 -18.86
C PHE A 544 -16.34 2.08 -18.44
N VAL A 545 -17.64 2.11 -18.25
CA VAL A 545 -18.36 3.31 -17.77
C VAL A 545 -19.03 2.95 -16.45
N LEU A 546 -18.62 3.64 -15.39
CA LEU A 546 -19.27 3.60 -14.08
C LEU A 546 -20.40 4.60 -14.08
N HIS A 547 -21.57 4.20 -13.63
CA HIS A 547 -22.74 5.05 -13.51
C HIS A 547 -23.05 5.28 -12.03
N ILE A 548 -23.13 6.53 -11.62
CA ILE A 548 -23.67 6.94 -10.33
C ILE A 548 -25.04 7.53 -10.57
N PHE A 549 -26.04 6.95 -9.91
CA PHE A 549 -27.44 7.38 -9.99
C PHE A 549 -27.76 8.24 -8.79
N GLU A 550 -28.42 9.36 -9.03
CA GLU A 550 -29.01 10.21 -8.02
C GLU A 550 -30.54 10.03 -8.07
N THR A 551 -31.13 9.67 -6.95
CA THR A 551 -32.52 9.31 -6.84
C THR A 551 -33.19 10.00 -5.66
N PHE A 552 -34.51 10.15 -5.74
CA PHE A 552 -35.35 10.60 -4.61
C PHE A 552 -36.30 9.52 -4.18
N ASP A 553 -36.62 9.51 -2.89
CA ASP A 553 -37.72 8.75 -2.33
C ASP A 553 -38.39 9.57 -1.22
N ASN A 554 -39.72 9.43 -1.08
CA ASN A 554 -40.54 10.05 -0.03
C ASN A 554 -40.51 11.58 0.08
N VAL A 555 -40.08 12.31 -0.94
CA VAL A 555 -40.08 13.77 -0.90
C VAL A 555 -41.50 14.29 -1.10
N SER A 556 -42.10 14.78 -0.02
CA SER A 556 -43.44 15.42 -0.08
C SER A 556 -43.30 16.91 -0.33
N MET A 557 -43.75 17.35 -1.50
CA MET A 557 -43.67 18.72 -1.94
C MET A 557 -45.09 19.30 -2.07
N THR A 558 -45.41 20.37 -1.35
CA THR A 558 -46.71 21.02 -1.34
C THR A 558 -46.68 22.35 -2.10
N SER A 559 -47.85 22.87 -2.49
CA SER A 559 -47.97 24.16 -3.19
C SER A 559 -47.41 25.38 -2.44
N SER A 560 -47.09 25.22 -1.14
CA SER A 560 -46.37 26.25 -0.39
C SER A 560 -44.86 26.26 -0.63
N ASN A 561 -44.36 25.36 -1.44
CA ASN A 561 -42.96 25.15 -1.71
C ASN A 561 -42.51 25.75 -3.05
N ASP A 562 -43.35 26.58 -3.68
CA ASP A 562 -43.04 27.31 -4.93
C ASP A 562 -41.76 28.15 -4.73
N GLY A 563 -40.77 27.95 -5.61
CA GLY A 563 -39.44 28.55 -5.49
C GLY A 563 -38.51 27.92 -4.45
N GLN A 564 -38.83 26.72 -3.97
CA GLN A 564 -37.93 25.97 -3.09
C GLN A 564 -36.93 25.18 -3.92
N GLU A 565 -35.67 25.34 -3.57
CA GLU A 565 -34.55 24.66 -4.21
C GLU A 565 -34.01 23.54 -3.30
N TRP A 566 -33.69 22.41 -3.91
CA TRP A 566 -32.86 21.37 -3.33
C TRP A 566 -31.60 21.25 -4.13
N LYS A 567 -30.46 21.26 -3.42
CA LYS A 567 -29.14 21.15 -4.02
C LYS A 567 -28.39 20.01 -3.37
N TRP A 568 -27.73 19.22 -4.20
CA TRP A 568 -26.82 18.18 -3.72
C TRP A 568 -25.57 18.16 -4.58
N TRP A 569 -24.52 17.66 -3.97
CA TRP A 569 -23.21 17.61 -4.58
C TRP A 569 -22.69 16.21 -4.60
N LEU A 570 -22.12 15.83 -5.71
CA LEU A 570 -21.25 14.69 -5.90
C LEU A 570 -19.83 15.25 -6.01
N ASP A 571 -19.01 15.06 -4.97
CA ASP A 571 -17.65 15.59 -4.91
C ASP A 571 -16.67 14.65 -5.60
N PHE A 572 -16.69 13.38 -5.20
CA PHE A 572 -15.83 12.37 -5.79
C PHE A 572 -16.51 11.00 -5.85
N VAL A 573 -15.93 10.15 -6.70
CA VAL A 573 -16.21 8.71 -6.75
C VAL A 573 -14.89 7.97 -6.66
N PHE A 574 -14.77 7.07 -5.69
CA PHE A 574 -13.57 6.29 -5.48
C PHE A 574 -13.84 4.79 -5.52
N LEU A 575 -13.12 4.09 -6.39
CA LEU A 575 -13.13 2.63 -6.49
C LEU A 575 -12.08 2.04 -5.54
N MET A 576 -12.42 1.84 -4.27
CA MET A 576 -11.53 1.24 -3.28
C MET A 576 -11.33 -0.25 -3.57
N PRO A 577 -10.09 -0.74 -3.82
CA PRO A 577 -9.84 -2.16 -4.08
C PRO A 577 -10.24 -3.04 -2.89
N VAL A 578 -10.94 -4.14 -3.15
CA VAL A 578 -11.41 -5.09 -2.12
C VAL A 578 -10.55 -6.36 -2.07
N ASP A 579 -9.65 -6.58 -3.01
CA ASP A 579 -8.82 -7.80 -3.09
C ASP A 579 -8.10 -8.10 -1.78
N PHE A 580 -7.76 -7.06 -1.01
CA PHE A 580 -7.09 -7.13 0.30
C PHE A 580 -7.82 -6.36 1.41
N GLY A 581 -9.11 -6.28 1.33
CA GLY A 581 -9.96 -5.67 2.35
C GLY A 581 -10.07 -4.15 2.23
N ALA A 582 -11.25 -3.69 1.86
CA ALA A 582 -11.63 -2.29 2.07
C ALA A 582 -12.34 -2.22 3.43
N ASN A 583 -11.67 -1.66 4.40
CA ASN A 583 -12.15 -1.58 5.78
C ASN A 583 -12.13 -0.15 6.27
N TYR A 584 -12.99 0.16 7.18
CA TYR A 584 -12.93 1.44 7.88
C TYR A 584 -12.78 1.27 9.38
N VAL A 585 -12.20 2.27 10.01
CA VAL A 585 -12.09 2.40 11.47
C VAL A 585 -12.29 3.86 11.86
N SER A 586 -12.97 4.08 12.97
CA SER A 586 -13.13 5.41 13.54
C SER A 586 -11.95 5.74 14.45
N LYS A 587 -11.27 6.84 14.18
CA LYS A 587 -10.12 7.34 14.95
C LYS A 587 -10.58 8.45 15.90
N THR A 588 -10.66 8.16 17.18
CA THR A 588 -11.24 9.06 18.18
C THR A 588 -10.24 10.02 18.83
N SER A 589 -8.94 9.75 18.69
CA SER A 589 -7.89 10.58 19.28
C SER A 589 -6.79 10.87 18.26
N ALA A 590 -6.26 12.08 18.26
CA ALA A 590 -5.13 12.48 17.44
C ALA A 590 -3.87 11.64 17.69
N ALA A 591 -3.71 11.09 18.88
CA ALA A 591 -2.56 10.25 19.23
C ALA A 591 -2.72 8.78 18.79
N ASP A 592 -3.89 8.37 18.30
CA ASP A 592 -4.16 7.02 17.86
C ASP A 592 -3.48 6.76 16.51
N VAL A 593 -3.11 5.51 16.30
CA VAL A 593 -2.41 5.03 15.11
C VAL A 593 -3.25 3.97 14.41
N ILE A 594 -3.35 4.06 13.11
CA ILE A 594 -4.02 3.07 12.29
C ILE A 594 -2.98 2.07 11.81
N LEU A 595 -3.28 0.78 11.97
CA LEU A 595 -2.41 -0.32 11.61
C LEU A 595 -3.12 -1.29 10.68
N LEU A 596 -2.61 -1.42 9.44
CA LEU A 596 -2.95 -2.54 8.56
C LEU A 596 -1.92 -3.63 8.82
N ASP A 597 -2.36 -4.81 9.23
CA ASP A 597 -1.44 -5.87 9.64
C ASP A 597 -1.80 -7.22 9.01
N SER A 598 -0.83 -7.83 8.33
CA SER A 598 -0.87 -9.22 7.89
C SER A 598 0.17 -10.10 8.59
N MET A 599 0.96 -9.54 9.51
CA MET A 599 2.05 -10.26 10.20
C MET A 599 1.57 -10.97 11.46
N SER A 600 0.58 -10.40 12.15
CA SER A 600 0.02 -11.00 13.36
C SER A 600 -0.92 -12.18 13.04
N ASP A 601 -1.18 -13.01 14.02
CA ASP A 601 -2.16 -14.11 13.92
C ASP A 601 -3.58 -13.59 13.70
N THR A 602 -3.86 -12.38 14.18
CA THR A 602 -5.13 -11.66 14.02
C THR A 602 -4.99 -10.60 12.94
N LYS A 603 -4.94 -11.01 11.69
CA LYS A 603 -4.75 -10.12 10.54
C LYS A 603 -5.91 -9.15 10.36
N GLY A 604 -5.61 -7.89 10.06
CA GLY A 604 -6.66 -6.90 9.80
C GLY A 604 -6.23 -5.45 9.84
N LEU A 605 -7.23 -4.59 9.92
CA LEU A 605 -7.10 -3.16 10.17
C LEU A 605 -7.41 -2.89 11.65
N TYR A 606 -6.54 -2.20 12.35
CA TYR A 606 -6.66 -1.91 13.78
C TYR A 606 -6.52 -0.43 14.07
N LEU A 607 -7.18 0.01 15.12
CA LEU A 607 -6.88 1.26 15.79
C LEU A 607 -6.05 0.96 17.03
N LEU A 608 -4.88 1.58 17.15
CA LEU A 608 -3.99 1.50 18.31
C LEU A 608 -4.01 2.84 19.05
N ASP A 609 -3.97 2.78 20.38
CA ASP A 609 -3.74 4.00 21.18
C ASP A 609 -2.25 4.43 21.14
N ALA A 610 -1.96 5.56 21.78
CA ALA A 610 -0.61 6.09 21.93
C ALA A 610 0.40 5.12 22.58
N SER A 611 -0.09 4.09 23.28
CA SER A 611 0.71 3.03 23.91
C SER A 611 0.82 1.77 23.03
N ASN A 612 0.33 1.81 21.80
CA ASN A 612 0.24 0.69 20.86
C ASN A 612 -0.69 -0.45 21.33
N VAL A 613 -1.70 -0.14 22.15
CA VAL A 613 -2.72 -1.10 22.57
C VAL A 613 -3.90 -1.02 21.60
N VAL A 614 -4.38 -2.17 21.14
CA VAL A 614 -5.54 -2.25 20.23
C VAL A 614 -6.78 -1.72 20.92
N GLN A 615 -7.37 -0.67 20.35
CA GLN A 615 -8.60 -0.02 20.84
C GLN A 615 -9.85 -0.56 20.14
N SER A 616 -9.76 -0.80 18.83
CA SER A 616 -10.90 -1.31 18.08
C SER A 616 -10.48 -2.21 16.92
N PHE A 617 -11.41 -3.10 16.59
CA PHE A 617 -11.36 -3.95 15.41
C PHE A 617 -12.47 -3.50 14.46
N PRO A 618 -12.22 -3.43 13.15
CA PRO A 618 -13.30 -3.12 12.22
C PRO A 618 -14.36 -4.21 12.24
N SER A 619 -15.60 -3.82 12.36
CA SER A 619 -16.76 -4.74 12.41
C SER A 619 -17.04 -5.42 11.05
N ASN A 620 -16.54 -4.87 9.95
CA ASN A 620 -16.85 -5.26 8.58
C ASN A 620 -15.60 -5.51 7.73
N GLN A 621 -14.67 -6.34 8.21
CA GLN A 621 -13.52 -6.70 7.39
C GLN A 621 -13.97 -7.51 6.17
N LEU A 622 -13.82 -6.93 4.98
CA LEU A 622 -14.00 -7.60 3.70
C LEU A 622 -12.64 -7.95 3.09
N GLY A 623 -12.51 -9.17 2.60
CA GLY A 623 -11.32 -9.60 1.89
C GLY A 623 -10.19 -10.13 2.78
N ARG A 624 -8.99 -10.16 2.23
CA ARG A 624 -7.76 -10.63 2.88
C ARG A 624 -6.98 -9.44 3.46
N SER A 625 -6.13 -9.71 4.43
CA SER A 625 -5.16 -8.72 4.90
C SER A 625 -4.18 -8.35 3.80
N PRO A 626 -3.72 -7.10 3.72
CA PRO A 626 -2.80 -6.65 2.69
C PRO A 626 -1.48 -7.41 2.77
N GLU A 627 -0.96 -7.79 1.61
CA GLU A 627 0.34 -8.44 1.47
C GLU A 627 1.16 -7.67 0.43
N ALA A 628 2.47 -7.56 0.64
CA ALA A 628 3.37 -6.93 -0.32
C ALA A 628 3.74 -7.92 -1.43
N HIS A 629 3.24 -7.70 -2.63
CA HIS A 629 3.50 -8.55 -3.79
C HIS A 629 4.86 -8.20 -4.42
N PRO A 630 5.68 -9.19 -4.84
CA PRO A 630 6.96 -8.92 -5.49
C PRO A 630 6.86 -8.02 -6.74
N ALA A 631 5.74 -8.07 -7.44
CA ALA A 631 5.46 -7.22 -8.61
C ALA A 631 4.94 -5.81 -8.25
N GLY A 632 4.83 -5.49 -6.96
CA GLY A 632 4.32 -4.22 -6.46
C GLY A 632 2.98 -4.36 -5.76
N THR A 633 2.75 -3.47 -4.80
CA THR A 633 1.50 -3.32 -4.06
C THR A 633 1.26 -1.84 -3.82
N ARG A 634 0.04 -1.40 -4.03
CA ARG A 634 -0.42 -0.06 -3.64
C ARG A 634 -1.45 -0.18 -2.53
N VAL A 635 -1.23 0.55 -1.44
CA VAL A 635 -2.19 0.67 -0.33
C VAL A 635 -2.83 2.05 -0.42
N TYR A 636 -4.15 2.08 -0.59
CA TYR A 636 -4.94 3.30 -0.65
C TYR A 636 -5.48 3.64 0.72
N VAL A 637 -5.54 4.93 1.02
CA VAL A 637 -6.11 5.46 2.26
C VAL A 637 -7.06 6.61 1.95
N LEU A 638 -8.13 6.73 2.73
CA LEU A 638 -9.09 7.82 2.66
C LEU A 638 -9.58 8.10 4.08
N ALA A 639 -9.48 9.34 4.52
CA ALA A 639 -9.94 9.75 5.83
C ALA A 639 -11.01 10.84 5.72
N HIS A 640 -11.94 10.83 6.67
CA HIS A 640 -13.07 11.73 6.69
C HIS A 640 -13.43 12.16 8.11
N VAL A 641 -13.80 13.43 8.25
CA VAL A 641 -14.34 14.03 9.48
C VAL A 641 -15.74 14.54 9.20
N THR A 642 -16.75 13.91 9.79
CA THR A 642 -18.18 14.22 9.54
C THR A 642 -18.60 15.64 9.94
N SER A 643 -17.87 16.29 10.86
CA SER A 643 -18.21 17.63 11.35
C SER A 643 -17.56 18.77 10.56
N SER A 644 -16.72 18.47 9.57
CA SER A 644 -15.96 19.45 8.80
C SER A 644 -15.81 19.03 7.33
N ASP A 645 -14.92 19.69 6.62
CA ASP A 645 -14.50 19.27 5.28
C ASP A 645 -13.84 17.90 5.32
N TYR A 646 -13.81 17.18 4.18
CA TYR A 646 -13.10 15.90 4.04
C TYR A 646 -11.64 16.10 4.37
N ALA A 647 -11.17 16.06 5.54
CA ALA A 647 -9.77 16.15 5.97
C ALA A 647 -8.72 16.41 4.84
N ILE A 648 -9.12 17.24 3.87
CA ILE A 648 -8.34 17.56 2.66
C ILE A 648 -7.10 18.33 3.08
N GLY A 649 -5.92 17.89 2.61
CA GLY A 649 -4.65 18.50 2.95
C GLY A 649 -4.05 18.03 4.28
N ASP A 650 -4.72 17.14 5.02
CA ASP A 650 -4.12 16.51 6.19
C ASP A 650 -2.99 15.57 5.77
N THR A 651 -1.89 15.63 6.50
CA THR A 651 -0.69 14.85 6.20
C THR A 651 -0.54 13.71 7.20
N TYR A 652 -0.30 12.50 6.70
CA TYR A 652 -0.05 11.30 7.48
C TYR A 652 1.41 10.92 7.40
N THR A 653 1.94 10.37 8.50
CA THR A 653 3.25 9.73 8.51
C THR A 653 3.06 8.23 8.44
N VAL A 654 3.70 7.61 7.46
CA VAL A 654 3.57 6.19 7.16
C VAL A 654 4.90 5.47 7.36
N SER A 655 4.85 4.34 8.06
CA SER A 655 5.94 3.37 8.05
C SER A 655 5.43 2.03 7.52
N VAL A 656 6.25 1.39 6.69
CA VAL A 656 5.95 0.12 6.05
C VAL A 656 6.92 -0.92 6.57
N THR A 657 6.42 -1.96 7.23
CA THR A 657 7.22 -3.11 7.64
C THR A 657 6.80 -4.31 6.82
N TYR A 658 7.76 -5.05 6.28
CA TYR A 658 7.48 -6.25 5.52
C TYR A 658 8.37 -7.40 5.98
N ARG A 659 7.88 -8.64 5.79
CA ARG A 659 8.60 -9.87 6.04
C ARG A 659 8.56 -10.74 4.80
N PRO A 660 9.69 -10.91 4.08
CA PRO A 660 9.76 -11.73 2.88
C PRO A 660 9.36 -13.18 3.12
N ARG A 661 8.72 -13.81 2.15
CA ARG A 661 8.36 -15.22 2.17
C ARG A 661 8.95 -15.98 0.97
N PHE A 662 9.53 -17.13 1.25
CA PHE A 662 10.22 -17.95 0.27
C PHE A 662 9.63 -19.36 0.20
N LEU A 663 9.39 -19.84 -1.01
CA LEU A 663 9.07 -21.25 -1.30
C LEU A 663 10.34 -22.10 -1.34
N HIS A 664 11.39 -21.52 -1.92
CA HIS A 664 12.67 -22.16 -2.13
C HIS A 664 13.77 -21.42 -1.36
N VAL A 665 14.56 -22.14 -0.60
CA VAL A 665 15.62 -21.58 0.27
C VAL A 665 16.99 -21.62 -0.40
N MET A 666 17.04 -21.94 -1.68
CA MET A 666 18.27 -21.96 -2.47
C MET A 666 18.41 -20.67 -3.27
N GLY A 667 19.42 -19.86 -2.94
CA GLY A 667 19.88 -18.76 -3.77
C GLY A 667 19.16 -17.42 -3.56
N ALA A 668 18.91 -17.05 -2.30
CA ALA A 668 18.67 -15.65 -1.99
C ALA A 668 19.99 -14.91 -1.82
#